data_e74465b0cdb6c6bbab95235f7a11d7a4
#
_entry.id   e74465b0cdb6c6bbab95235f7a11d7a4
#
_cell.length_a   1.000
_cell.length_b   1.000
_cell.length_c   1.000
_cell.angle_alpha   90.00
_cell.angle_beta   90.00
_cell.angle_gamma   90.00
#
_symmetry.space_group_name_H-M   'P 1'
#
loop_
_entity.id
_entity.type
_entity.pdbx_description
1 polymer ?
#
loop_
_entity_poly.entity_id
_entity_poly.type
_entity_poly.pdbx_seq_one_letter_code
_entity_poly.pdbx_strand_id
1 'polypeptide(L)'
;MLRIFKSFFLLFLPYCSLVAAEEESILEILESESSPQSAPIPAGTLLNGSYILPEVQVIGEYIEQEEQPITIGVAGELSSTEIEESLLRFAGASSSTLEGIELEQNLRATLGETLASQPGVSASAYSPAVSRPIIRGFEGNRVLTLLDGLNTFDLSQNSPDHGILIEPLFAKAIDIHRGPSSLLYGNTAIGGVVNTRTRFIPDVGDEDLLDFRGLIGFESQGNAWQEANAITVQKGQIAITASQSQRQSNDISIPGTARTALYDEVFQPRLLIPGQGEVPIPNPTGTLPNSAFESETASVGIRIGSEDHLSFGLTYGRFSTDYGIPFFFSGDSTDFFGTTDISADLSRADAHLSYVPPSNLGPFNRIQFRFGVGDYQQQEIFVGEGRDEGISFLETAFDRQTTEARIELYNGSSESALEGIIGAQYLADRLISDRLLIPPPQNVRLDSTLRNEGLGIFINQKLRFGNWTLEAGSRTETTTTSLEEPGNPAFIVEDTATSNALSLTYDQEDFYFLDKVQFSLSGSLTSRLPTSTERNALWENAALGRFIIGGDLDGVPLNAEESQGIEFVISGQQGASEFSATTYYYDFSNYIFLEDQFLSFSPTAVFVEAPALFWGFEAEWIQHLIQEKDRTLDLKIIADLARSENQDTDQPIPRTPAARLGGSLRYQSPHWDFFLEANHYFAVTEDDITPFQELPTEAYTLINAGFSYRPRNDPGNLQLSIRFNNLLDADARSHTSFRKDTSPQPGFGTSIDLRYQF
;
A
#
# COMPACT_ATOMS: atom_id res chain seq x y z
N MET A 1 -37.15 0.84 6.85
CA MET A 1 -36.29 1.28 5.75
C MET A 1 -36.18 2.80 5.65
N LEU A 2 -37.25 3.55 5.39
CA LEU A 2 -37.16 5.03 5.25
C LEU A 2 -36.61 5.79 6.48
N ARG A 3 -36.81 5.29 7.71
CA ARG A 3 -36.26 5.89 8.93
C ARG A 3 -34.76 5.59 9.14
N ILE A 4 -34.27 4.48 8.66
CA ILE A 4 -32.83 4.12 8.68
C ILE A 4 -32.09 4.94 7.63
N PHE A 5 -32.70 5.15 6.46
CA PHE A 5 -32.17 6.01 5.40
C PHE A 5 -32.02 7.48 5.84
N LYS A 6 -33.00 8.01 6.58
CA LYS A 6 -32.92 9.39 7.13
C LYS A 6 -31.82 9.54 8.18
N SER A 7 -31.57 8.51 8.98
CA SER A 7 -30.48 8.54 9.98
C SER A 7 -29.10 8.41 9.35
N PHE A 8 -28.99 7.66 8.27
CA PHE A 8 -27.73 7.50 7.53
C PHE A 8 -27.36 8.80 6.77
N PHE A 9 -28.34 9.47 6.15
CA PHE A 9 -28.11 10.73 5.46
C PHE A 9 -27.80 11.89 6.43
N LEU A 10 -28.33 11.87 7.66
CA LEU A 10 -28.05 12.87 8.68
C LEU A 10 -26.64 12.71 9.32
N LEU A 11 -26.01 11.53 9.24
CA LEU A 11 -24.62 11.31 9.67
C LEU A 11 -23.59 11.86 8.67
N PHE A 12 -23.96 12.00 7.39
CA PHE A 12 -23.09 12.58 6.37
C PHE A 12 -23.18 14.11 6.22
N LEU A 13 -24.22 14.74 6.75
CA LEU A 13 -24.49 16.19 6.62
C LEU A 13 -23.52 17.15 7.35
N PRO A 14 -22.80 16.79 8.42
CA PRO A 14 -21.87 17.75 9.04
C PRO A 14 -20.62 18.06 8.21
N TYR A 15 -20.28 17.23 7.23
CA TYR A 15 -19.04 17.35 6.47
C TYR A 15 -19.19 17.85 5.02
N CYS A 16 -20.42 18.02 4.53
CA CYS A 16 -20.71 18.58 3.20
C CYS A 16 -21.30 19.98 3.30
N SER A 17 -20.52 20.97 3.68
CA SER A 17 -20.98 22.38 3.70
C SER A 17 -20.98 23.08 2.33
N LEU A 18 -20.89 22.36 1.22
CA LEU A 18 -20.85 22.94 -0.14
C LEU A 18 -21.95 22.46 -1.10
N VAL A 19 -22.96 21.72 -0.68
CA VAL A 19 -24.09 21.29 -1.54
C VAL A 19 -25.44 21.67 -0.92
N ALA A 20 -25.55 22.88 -0.42
CA ALA A 20 -26.79 23.39 0.20
C ALA A 20 -27.69 24.22 -0.77
N ALA A 21 -27.55 24.03 -2.09
CA ALA A 21 -28.32 24.83 -3.06
C ALA A 21 -29.27 24.04 -3.98
N GLU A 22 -29.34 22.70 -3.89
CA GLU A 22 -30.20 21.91 -4.78
C GLU A 22 -31.07 20.83 -4.08
N GLU A 23 -31.33 20.96 -2.77
CA GLU A 23 -32.14 19.97 -2.03
C GLU A 23 -33.60 19.87 -2.50
N GLU A 24 -34.18 20.92 -3.10
CA GLU A 24 -35.58 20.89 -3.53
C GLU A 24 -35.81 20.06 -4.80
N SER A 25 -34.83 19.93 -5.70
CA SER A 25 -35.01 19.24 -6.99
C SER A 25 -34.92 17.71 -6.90
N ILE A 26 -34.18 17.18 -5.95
CA ILE A 26 -34.02 15.72 -5.77
C ILE A 26 -35.22 15.10 -5.01
N LEU A 27 -35.81 15.85 -4.09
CA LEU A 27 -37.02 15.40 -3.40
C LEU A 27 -38.26 15.39 -4.32
N GLU A 28 -38.38 16.33 -5.24
CA GLU A 28 -39.50 16.35 -6.22
C GLU A 28 -39.42 15.17 -7.21
N ILE A 29 -38.22 14.72 -7.58
CA ILE A 29 -38.03 13.55 -8.47
C ILE A 29 -38.41 12.24 -7.77
N LEU A 30 -38.20 12.14 -6.45
CA LEU A 30 -38.54 10.94 -5.67
C LEU A 30 -40.03 10.88 -5.27
N GLU A 31 -40.74 12.01 -5.22
CA GLU A 31 -42.18 12.05 -4.92
C GLU A 31 -43.09 11.92 -6.15
N SER A 32 -42.58 12.10 -7.37
CA SER A 32 -43.39 12.08 -8.59
C SER A 32 -43.68 10.69 -9.18
N GLU A 33 -43.06 9.61 -8.66
CA GLU A 33 -43.29 8.25 -9.18
C GLU A 33 -44.12 7.31 -8.27
N SER A 34 -44.89 7.81 -7.30
CA SER A 34 -45.71 6.97 -6.45
C SER A 34 -47.22 7.18 -6.68
N SER A 35 -47.78 6.60 -7.72
CA SER A 35 -49.15 6.04 -7.67
C SER A 35 -49.46 5.05 -8.79
N PRO A 36 -49.48 3.75 -8.54
CA PRO A 36 -50.34 2.83 -9.23
C PRO A 36 -51.64 2.65 -8.43
N GLN A 37 -52.76 2.78 -9.13
CA GLN A 37 -54.12 2.57 -8.64
C GLN A 37 -54.27 1.21 -7.97
N SER A 38 -54.84 1.21 -6.76
CA SER A 38 -55.16 0.02 -5.98
C SER A 38 -56.35 -0.73 -6.56
N ALA A 39 -56.16 -2.00 -6.88
CA ALA A 39 -57.26 -2.97 -7.01
C ALA A 39 -57.74 -3.42 -5.59
N PRO A 40 -59.03 -3.74 -5.39
CA PRO A 40 -59.59 -4.04 -4.08
C PRO A 40 -59.11 -5.41 -3.56
N ILE A 41 -58.65 -5.45 -2.32
CA ILE A 41 -58.31 -6.66 -1.59
C ILE A 41 -59.56 -7.32 -1.07
N PRO A 42 -59.78 -8.65 -1.26
CA PRO A 42 -60.87 -9.37 -0.62
C PRO A 42 -60.63 -9.50 0.90
N ALA A 43 -61.70 -9.30 1.66
CA ALA A 43 -61.67 -9.36 3.11
C ALA A 43 -61.30 -10.76 3.63
N GLY A 44 -60.25 -10.87 4.42
CA GLY A 44 -59.87 -12.12 5.12
C GLY A 44 -60.78 -12.40 6.29
N THR A 45 -61.10 -13.66 6.50
CA THR A 45 -61.97 -14.20 7.51
C THR A 45 -61.24 -14.27 8.87
N LEU A 46 -61.80 -13.70 9.90
CA LEU A 46 -61.35 -13.80 11.29
C LEU A 46 -61.74 -15.17 11.87
N LEU A 47 -60.76 -15.98 12.28
CA LEU A 47 -60.93 -17.10 13.16
C LEU A 47 -59.92 -17.01 14.32
N ASN A 48 -60.45 -16.85 15.50
CA ASN A 48 -59.73 -16.90 16.80
C ASN A 48 -58.65 -15.88 17.10
N GLY A 49 -58.86 -14.59 16.82
CA GLY A 49 -58.10 -13.50 17.46
C GLY A 49 -56.60 -13.37 17.10
N SER A 50 -56.15 -14.07 16.07
CA SER A 50 -54.77 -13.98 15.59
C SER A 50 -54.77 -13.68 14.09
N TYR A 51 -54.02 -12.63 13.68
CA TYR A 51 -53.76 -12.35 12.29
C TYR A 51 -52.73 -13.38 11.76
N ILE A 52 -53.16 -14.18 10.80
CA ILE A 52 -52.22 -14.99 10.01
C ILE A 52 -51.83 -14.13 8.80
N LEU A 53 -50.57 -13.71 8.72
CA LEU A 53 -50.02 -13.10 7.52
C LEU A 53 -49.88 -14.18 6.43
N PRO A 54 -50.20 -13.87 5.16
CA PRO A 54 -49.96 -14.82 4.08
C PRO A 54 -48.47 -15.15 3.98
N GLU A 55 -48.18 -16.43 3.78
CA GLU A 55 -46.84 -16.93 3.55
C GLU A 55 -46.26 -16.27 2.29
N VAL A 56 -45.27 -15.41 2.44
CA VAL A 56 -44.50 -14.82 1.33
C VAL A 56 -43.52 -15.90 0.91
N GLN A 57 -43.83 -16.63 -0.18
CA GLN A 57 -42.82 -17.41 -0.87
C GLN A 57 -41.80 -16.44 -1.48
N VAL A 58 -40.66 -16.31 -0.81
CA VAL A 58 -39.46 -15.76 -1.44
C VAL A 58 -38.90 -16.85 -2.33
N ILE A 59 -39.20 -16.77 -3.63
CA ILE A 59 -38.48 -17.53 -4.64
C ILE A 59 -37.16 -16.79 -4.83
N GLY A 60 -36.20 -17.06 -3.96
CA GLY A 60 -34.80 -16.74 -4.19
C GLY A 60 -34.22 -17.93 -4.97
N GLU A 61 -34.05 -17.79 -6.27
CA GLU A 61 -33.07 -18.60 -6.96
C GLU A 61 -31.70 -18.24 -6.37
N TYR A 62 -31.10 -19.22 -5.75
CA TYR A 62 -29.73 -19.17 -5.29
C TYR A 62 -28.87 -19.18 -6.57
N ILE A 63 -28.39 -18.03 -7.00
CA ILE A 63 -27.33 -17.96 -8.00
C ILE A 63 -26.07 -18.39 -7.23
N GLU A 64 -25.69 -19.66 -7.38
CA GLU A 64 -24.36 -20.13 -7.02
C GLU A 64 -23.39 -19.30 -7.86
N GLN A 65 -22.79 -18.25 -7.30
CA GLN A 65 -21.54 -17.72 -7.84
C GLN A 65 -20.52 -18.85 -7.66
N GLU A 66 -20.11 -19.46 -8.74
CA GLU A 66 -18.93 -20.30 -8.79
C GLU A 66 -17.74 -19.43 -8.36
N GLU A 67 -17.33 -19.53 -7.11
CA GLU A 67 -16.00 -19.11 -6.69
C GLU A 67 -15.02 -19.99 -7.47
N GLN A 68 -14.41 -19.42 -8.49
CA GLN A 68 -13.35 -20.09 -9.22
C GLN A 68 -12.14 -20.25 -8.32
N PRO A 69 -11.49 -21.42 -8.29
CA PRO A 69 -10.24 -21.59 -7.57
C PRO A 69 -9.20 -20.64 -8.13
N ILE A 70 -8.38 -20.06 -7.24
CA ILE A 70 -7.24 -19.22 -7.59
C ILE A 70 -6.32 -20.07 -8.48
N THR A 71 -6.44 -19.90 -9.77
CA THR A 71 -5.63 -20.60 -10.75
C THR A 71 -4.56 -19.63 -11.23
N ILE A 72 -3.30 -19.94 -10.93
CA ILE A 72 -2.18 -19.36 -11.65
C ILE A 72 -2.34 -19.80 -13.12
N GLY A 73 -2.92 -18.91 -13.94
CA GLY A 73 -2.91 -18.93 -15.38
C GLY A 73 -3.39 -20.19 -16.11
N VAL A 74 -4.69 -20.50 -16.08
CA VAL A 74 -5.31 -21.35 -17.12
C VAL A 74 -6.35 -20.51 -17.84
N ALA A 75 -6.27 -20.52 -19.19
CA ALA A 75 -7.16 -19.80 -20.09
C ALA A 75 -8.61 -20.30 -19.98
N GLY A 76 -9.38 -19.69 -19.07
CA GLY A 76 -10.83 -19.57 -19.17
C GLY A 76 -11.15 -18.21 -19.79
N GLU A 77 -12.36 -17.98 -20.27
CA GLU A 77 -12.77 -16.65 -20.75
C GLU A 77 -12.60 -15.65 -19.59
N LEU A 78 -11.48 -14.90 -19.62
CA LEU A 78 -11.16 -13.88 -18.63
C LEU A 78 -12.18 -12.74 -18.76
N SER A 79 -12.64 -12.22 -17.63
CA SER A 79 -13.44 -10.99 -17.62
C SER A 79 -12.64 -9.83 -18.23
N SER A 80 -13.30 -8.78 -18.68
CA SER A 80 -12.63 -7.60 -19.25
C SER A 80 -11.58 -6.98 -18.31
N THR A 81 -11.78 -7.10 -17.01
CA THR A 81 -10.88 -6.65 -15.96
C THR A 81 -9.64 -7.55 -15.83
N GLU A 82 -9.80 -8.87 -15.94
CA GLU A 82 -8.69 -9.84 -15.87
C GLU A 82 -7.78 -9.77 -17.09
N ILE A 83 -8.34 -9.47 -18.28
CA ILE A 83 -7.55 -9.20 -19.50
C ILE A 83 -6.67 -7.96 -19.30
N GLU A 84 -7.22 -6.90 -18.71
CA GLU A 84 -6.49 -5.67 -18.38
C GLU A 84 -5.30 -5.97 -17.45
N GLU A 85 -5.54 -6.71 -16.38
CA GLU A 85 -4.53 -7.11 -15.42
C GLU A 85 -3.42 -7.94 -16.04
N SER A 86 -3.75 -8.86 -16.96
CA SER A 86 -2.75 -9.69 -17.65
C SER A 86 -1.82 -8.88 -18.55
N LEU A 87 -2.29 -7.76 -19.11
CA LEU A 87 -1.48 -6.87 -19.97
C LEU A 87 -0.61 -5.90 -19.17
N LEU A 88 -1.00 -5.59 -17.94
CA LEU A 88 -0.21 -4.79 -17.01
C LEU A 88 0.87 -5.62 -16.27
N ARG A 89 0.88 -6.94 -16.43
CA ARG A 89 1.92 -7.84 -15.90
C ARG A 89 2.87 -8.26 -17.02
N PHE A 90 4.16 -8.08 -16.81
CA PHE A 90 5.16 -8.66 -17.71
C PHE A 90 5.08 -10.19 -17.65
N ALA A 91 4.99 -10.86 -18.79
CA ALA A 91 4.99 -12.31 -18.85
C ALA A 91 6.25 -12.86 -18.20
N GLY A 92 6.08 -13.70 -17.17
CA GLY A 92 7.19 -14.29 -16.44
C GLY A 92 7.93 -13.37 -15.47
N ALA A 93 7.45 -12.14 -15.24
CA ALA A 93 7.90 -11.37 -14.08
C ALA A 93 7.20 -11.86 -12.80
N SER A 94 7.91 -11.84 -11.68
CA SER A 94 7.32 -12.17 -10.38
C SER A 94 6.25 -11.14 -10.02
N SER A 95 5.00 -11.56 -9.99
CA SER A 95 3.88 -10.74 -9.54
C SER A 95 2.96 -11.55 -8.64
N SER A 96 2.32 -10.90 -7.68
CA SER A 96 1.33 -11.52 -6.81
C SER A 96 0.16 -10.57 -6.58
N THR A 97 -1.02 -11.14 -6.38
CA THR A 97 -2.23 -10.41 -6.00
C THR A 97 -2.71 -10.93 -4.68
N LEU A 98 -2.96 -10.04 -3.74
CA LEU A 98 -3.57 -10.35 -2.45
C LEU A 98 -5.05 -9.93 -2.52
N GLU A 99 -5.96 -10.92 -2.45
CA GLU A 99 -7.41 -10.68 -2.56
C GLU A 99 -8.23 -11.69 -1.74
N GLY A 100 -9.55 -11.47 -1.67
CA GLY A 100 -10.48 -12.37 -0.99
C GLY A 100 -10.12 -12.63 0.47
N ILE A 101 -10.25 -13.87 0.91
CA ILE A 101 -9.99 -14.29 2.31
C ILE A 101 -8.54 -14.09 2.70
N GLU A 102 -7.59 -14.24 1.78
CA GLU A 102 -6.17 -14.01 2.08
C GLU A 102 -5.91 -12.54 2.41
N LEU A 103 -6.49 -11.60 1.65
CA LEU A 103 -6.43 -10.18 1.98
C LEU A 103 -7.07 -9.91 3.34
N GLU A 104 -8.28 -10.42 3.60
CA GLU A 104 -9.00 -10.22 4.86
C GLU A 104 -8.20 -10.70 6.09
N GLN A 105 -7.51 -11.83 5.99
CA GLN A 105 -6.68 -12.37 7.06
C GLN A 105 -5.39 -11.59 7.29
N ASN A 106 -4.86 -10.95 6.24
CA ASN A 106 -3.63 -10.17 6.31
C ASN A 106 -3.84 -8.67 6.55
N LEU A 107 -5.09 -8.17 6.52
CA LEU A 107 -5.36 -6.75 6.78
C LEU A 107 -4.77 -6.28 8.11
N ARG A 108 -3.99 -5.18 8.02
CA ARG A 108 -3.40 -4.45 9.15
C ARG A 108 -3.71 -2.96 9.01
N ALA A 109 -3.22 -2.16 9.95
CA ALA A 109 -3.41 -0.71 9.93
C ALA A 109 -2.74 -0.06 8.72
N THR A 110 -1.62 -0.59 8.27
CA THR A 110 -0.82 -0.03 7.19
C THR A 110 -0.68 -0.98 6.00
N LEU A 111 -0.41 -0.41 4.82
CA LEU A 111 -0.20 -1.17 3.60
C LEU A 111 1.06 -2.05 3.70
N GLY A 112 2.16 -1.53 4.26
CA GLY A 112 3.41 -2.29 4.40
C GLY A 112 3.23 -3.54 5.26
N GLU A 113 2.54 -3.44 6.40
CA GLU A 113 2.28 -4.59 7.26
C GLU A 113 1.28 -5.58 6.65
N THR A 114 0.27 -5.09 5.92
CA THR A 114 -0.69 -5.92 5.19
C THR A 114 0.02 -6.83 4.18
N LEU A 115 1.08 -6.34 3.54
CA LEU A 115 1.82 -7.05 2.49
C LEU A 115 3.04 -7.83 3.00
N ALA A 116 3.45 -7.67 4.25
CA ALA A 116 4.68 -8.26 4.78
C ALA A 116 4.71 -9.80 4.76
N SER A 117 3.55 -10.46 4.60
CA SER A 117 3.46 -11.93 4.44
C SER A 117 3.77 -12.43 3.02
N GLN A 118 3.86 -11.52 2.03
CA GLN A 118 4.11 -11.89 0.63
C GLN A 118 5.60 -12.16 0.38
N PRO A 119 5.96 -13.14 -0.49
CA PRO A 119 7.36 -13.42 -0.82
C PRO A 119 8.10 -12.18 -1.34
N GLY A 120 9.32 -11.94 -0.87
CA GLY A 120 10.16 -10.81 -1.27
C GLY A 120 9.66 -9.44 -0.84
N VAL A 121 8.63 -9.38 0.02
CA VAL A 121 8.10 -8.13 0.58
C VAL A 121 8.37 -8.06 2.07
N SER A 122 8.88 -6.92 2.50
CA SER A 122 9.09 -6.56 3.90
C SER A 122 8.34 -5.27 4.21
N ALA A 123 8.17 -4.96 5.48
CA ALA A 123 7.57 -3.73 5.95
C ALA A 123 8.62 -2.80 6.54
N SER A 124 8.54 -1.49 6.31
CA SER A 124 9.43 -0.53 6.96
C SER A 124 9.18 -0.44 8.47
N ALA A 125 7.99 -0.84 8.95
CA ALA A 125 7.61 -0.93 10.36
C ALA A 125 8.11 0.27 11.19
N TYR A 126 7.89 1.49 10.67
CA TYR A 126 8.38 2.72 11.29
C TYR A 126 7.60 3.02 12.58
N SER A 127 6.27 2.97 12.51
CA SER A 127 5.35 3.08 13.64
C SER A 127 4.06 2.30 13.34
N PRO A 128 3.15 2.10 14.31
CA PRO A 128 1.86 1.44 14.06
C PRO A 128 0.99 2.11 12.98
N ALA A 129 1.14 3.42 12.81
CA ALA A 129 0.43 4.19 11.78
C ALA A 129 1.20 4.29 10.46
N VAL A 130 2.52 4.02 10.47
CA VAL A 130 3.39 4.26 9.31
C VAL A 130 4.24 3.04 9.02
N SER A 131 3.90 2.36 7.94
CA SER A 131 4.72 1.28 7.39
C SER A 131 4.55 1.20 5.88
N ARG A 132 5.66 1.32 5.16
CA ARG A 132 5.71 1.24 3.70
C ARG A 132 6.13 -0.16 3.26
N PRO A 133 5.65 -0.65 2.12
CA PRO A 133 6.16 -1.90 1.54
C PRO A 133 7.60 -1.69 1.04
N ILE A 134 8.44 -2.69 1.30
CA ILE A 134 9.80 -2.80 0.81
C ILE A 134 9.86 -4.06 -0.05
N ILE A 135 10.28 -3.93 -1.29
CA ILE A 135 10.35 -5.04 -2.25
C ILE A 135 11.82 -5.34 -2.56
N ARG A 136 12.29 -6.56 -2.25
CA ARG A 136 13.68 -7.01 -2.53
C ARG A 136 14.78 -6.11 -1.93
N GLY A 137 14.46 -5.39 -0.84
CA GLY A 137 15.34 -4.42 -0.21
C GLY A 137 15.21 -2.99 -0.77
N PHE A 138 14.43 -2.78 -1.82
CA PHE A 138 14.15 -1.45 -2.35
C PHE A 138 13.03 -0.79 -1.56
N GLU A 139 13.23 0.47 -1.15
CA GLU A 139 12.28 1.25 -0.38
C GLU A 139 12.07 2.67 -0.95
N GLY A 140 11.11 3.39 -0.37
CA GLY A 140 10.83 4.81 -0.67
C GLY A 140 10.47 5.01 -2.14
N ASN A 141 11.17 5.92 -2.79
CA ASN A 141 10.91 6.28 -4.19
C ASN A 141 11.16 5.16 -5.21
N ARG A 142 11.72 4.00 -4.80
CA ARG A 142 11.94 2.85 -5.68
C ARG A 142 10.79 1.85 -5.69
N VAL A 143 9.86 1.99 -4.74
CA VAL A 143 8.62 1.20 -4.70
C VAL A 143 7.44 2.15 -4.87
N LEU A 144 6.86 2.16 -6.07
CA LEU A 144 5.74 3.03 -6.38
C LEU A 144 4.44 2.47 -5.79
N THR A 145 3.75 3.27 -5.00
CA THR A 145 2.45 2.93 -4.44
C THR A 145 1.35 3.65 -5.20
N LEU A 146 0.34 2.90 -5.64
CA LEU A 146 -0.78 3.38 -6.44
C LEU A 146 -2.11 3.07 -5.75
N LEU A 147 -3.09 3.92 -6.01
CA LEU A 147 -4.50 3.71 -5.72
C LEU A 147 -5.28 3.74 -7.03
N ASP A 148 -5.92 2.60 -7.38
CA ASP A 148 -6.68 2.43 -8.62
C ASP A 148 -5.91 2.84 -9.90
N GLY A 149 -4.59 2.59 -9.91
CA GLY A 149 -3.69 2.84 -11.03
C GLY A 149 -3.17 4.27 -11.17
N LEU A 150 -3.42 5.15 -10.21
CA LEU A 150 -2.86 6.50 -10.09
C LEU A 150 -2.01 6.61 -8.81
N ASN A 151 -1.07 7.56 -8.75
CA ASN A 151 -0.26 7.82 -7.56
C ASN A 151 -1.13 8.12 -6.33
N THR A 152 -0.59 7.91 -5.13
CA THR A 152 -1.31 8.14 -3.86
C THR A 152 -1.54 9.60 -3.54
N PHE A 153 -0.75 10.51 -4.14
CA PHE A 153 -0.79 11.97 -3.95
C PHE A 153 -0.41 12.46 -2.54
N ASP A 154 0.05 11.56 -1.67
CA ASP A 154 0.59 11.85 -0.35
C ASP A 154 2.11 12.14 -0.38
N LEU A 155 2.72 12.37 0.78
CA LEU A 155 4.17 12.60 0.94
C LEU A 155 4.93 11.34 1.43
N SER A 156 4.33 10.16 1.38
CA SER A 156 4.94 8.93 1.90
C SER A 156 6.28 8.56 1.26
N GLN A 157 6.54 9.03 0.06
CA GLN A 157 7.81 8.81 -0.64
C GLN A 157 8.93 9.78 -0.22
N ASN A 158 8.61 10.89 0.46
CA ASN A 158 9.58 11.93 0.80
C ASN A 158 10.35 11.63 2.07
N SER A 159 9.71 10.99 3.07
CA SER A 159 10.33 10.65 4.35
C SER A 159 9.76 9.33 4.89
N PRO A 160 10.55 8.52 5.64
CA PRO A 160 10.09 7.23 6.16
C PRO A 160 9.01 7.34 7.24
N ASP A 161 8.84 8.47 7.88
CA ASP A 161 7.83 8.78 8.89
C ASP A 161 6.49 9.26 8.32
N HIS A 162 6.42 9.50 7.00
CA HIS A 162 5.17 9.89 6.36
C HIS A 162 4.34 8.66 5.97
N GLY A 163 3.09 8.62 6.42
CA GLY A 163 2.15 7.52 6.14
C GLY A 163 1.68 7.50 4.68
N ILE A 164 1.39 6.30 4.18
CA ILE A 164 0.67 6.12 2.92
C ILE A 164 -0.82 6.28 3.23
N LEU A 165 -1.47 7.27 2.59
CA LEU A 165 -2.88 7.56 2.83
C LEU A 165 -3.79 6.67 1.96
N ILE A 166 -3.76 5.39 2.23
CA ILE A 166 -4.65 4.36 1.69
C ILE A 166 -5.28 3.62 2.86
N GLU A 167 -6.61 3.45 2.85
CA GLU A 167 -7.32 2.63 3.81
C GLU A 167 -7.44 1.18 3.28
N PRO A 168 -6.68 0.21 3.84
CA PRO A 168 -6.69 -1.16 3.35
C PRO A 168 -8.04 -1.88 3.50
N LEU A 169 -8.92 -1.42 4.40
CA LEU A 169 -10.27 -2.00 4.59
C LEU A 169 -11.17 -1.87 3.35
N PHE A 170 -10.88 -0.92 2.45
CA PHE A 170 -11.63 -0.76 1.19
C PHE A 170 -10.95 -1.40 0.00
N ALA A 171 -9.81 -2.05 0.19
CA ALA A 171 -9.16 -2.79 -0.88
C ALA A 171 -10.03 -3.98 -1.34
N LYS A 172 -10.24 -4.08 -2.65
CA LYS A 172 -10.78 -5.27 -3.33
C LYS A 172 -9.66 -6.28 -3.55
N ALA A 173 -8.50 -5.76 -3.96
CA ALA A 173 -7.28 -6.52 -4.16
C ALA A 173 -6.07 -5.58 -4.08
N ILE A 174 -4.89 -6.14 -3.83
CA ILE A 174 -3.62 -5.43 -3.85
C ILE A 174 -2.66 -6.20 -4.76
N ASP A 175 -2.27 -5.55 -5.86
CA ASP A 175 -1.34 -6.13 -6.82
C ASP A 175 0.09 -5.70 -6.50
N ILE A 176 1.00 -6.65 -6.54
CA ILE A 176 2.44 -6.42 -6.34
C ILE A 176 3.16 -6.83 -7.61
N HIS A 177 3.73 -5.86 -8.31
CA HIS A 177 4.52 -6.07 -9.51
C HIS A 177 5.99 -5.87 -9.19
N ARG A 178 6.83 -6.86 -9.52
CA ARG A 178 8.27 -6.84 -9.28
C ARG A 178 9.03 -6.79 -10.59
N GLY A 179 10.26 -6.32 -10.55
CA GLY A 179 11.16 -6.32 -11.70
C GLY A 179 10.64 -5.57 -12.92
N PRO A 180 10.75 -6.13 -14.15
CA PRO A 180 10.40 -5.44 -15.40
C PRO A 180 8.98 -4.91 -15.51
N SER A 181 8.02 -5.48 -14.77
CA SER A 181 6.62 -5.03 -14.78
C SER A 181 6.45 -3.57 -14.30
N SER A 182 7.38 -3.09 -13.50
CA SER A 182 7.35 -1.73 -12.95
C SER A 182 7.47 -0.63 -14.01
N LEU A 183 8.10 -0.93 -15.14
CA LEU A 183 8.33 -0.01 -16.26
C LEU A 183 7.05 0.68 -16.77
N LEU A 184 5.90 -0.01 -16.71
CA LEU A 184 4.63 0.55 -17.18
C LEU A 184 4.11 1.68 -16.31
N TYR A 185 4.57 1.80 -15.05
CA TYR A 185 3.97 2.70 -14.06
C TYR A 185 4.79 3.96 -13.78
N GLY A 186 6.11 3.93 -13.99
CA GLY A 186 6.98 5.08 -13.79
C GLY A 186 8.46 4.69 -13.78
N ASN A 187 9.35 5.64 -14.03
CA ASN A 187 10.78 5.40 -13.94
C ASN A 187 11.27 5.29 -12.48
N THR A 188 10.49 5.75 -11.50
CA THR A 188 10.80 5.59 -10.08
C THR A 188 10.60 4.15 -9.59
N ALA A 189 9.81 3.33 -10.27
CA ALA A 189 9.43 2.00 -9.84
C ALA A 189 10.50 0.91 -10.11
N ILE A 190 11.77 1.18 -9.87
CA ILE A 190 12.87 0.21 -10.10
C ILE A 190 12.70 -1.04 -9.24
N GLY A 191 12.31 -0.89 -7.98
CA GLY A 191 12.11 -1.99 -7.03
C GLY A 191 10.79 -2.74 -7.24
N GLY A 192 9.76 -2.02 -7.67
CA GLY A 192 8.43 -2.59 -7.87
C GLY A 192 7.29 -1.59 -7.77
N VAL A 193 6.08 -2.12 -7.92
CA VAL A 193 4.83 -1.36 -7.82
C VAL A 193 3.86 -2.11 -6.93
N VAL A 194 3.18 -1.38 -6.05
CA VAL A 194 2.06 -1.86 -5.25
C VAL A 194 0.82 -1.07 -5.66
N ASN A 195 -0.16 -1.71 -6.28
CA ASN A 195 -1.40 -1.08 -6.70
C ASN A 195 -2.57 -1.59 -5.86
N THR A 196 -3.15 -0.72 -5.04
CA THR A 196 -4.35 -1.03 -4.28
C THR A 196 -5.57 -0.73 -5.13
N ARG A 197 -6.33 -1.77 -5.48
CA ARG A 197 -7.61 -1.66 -6.17
C ARG A 197 -8.74 -1.57 -5.16
N THR A 198 -9.59 -0.56 -5.31
CA THR A 198 -10.70 -0.30 -4.40
C THR A 198 -12.06 -0.51 -5.07
N ARG A 199 -13.12 -0.28 -4.29
CA ARG A 199 -14.50 -0.17 -4.81
C ARG A 199 -15.01 1.26 -4.75
N PHE A 200 -14.13 2.26 -4.70
CA PHE A 200 -14.52 3.66 -4.67
C PHE A 200 -15.26 4.07 -5.95
N ILE A 201 -14.81 3.57 -7.11
CA ILE A 201 -15.60 3.57 -8.34
C ILE A 201 -16.25 2.19 -8.43
N PRO A 202 -17.60 2.07 -8.31
CA PRO A 202 -18.26 0.77 -8.29
C PRO A 202 -18.19 0.06 -9.64
N ASP A 203 -18.24 -1.26 -9.62
CA ASP A 203 -18.45 -2.06 -10.83
C ASP A 203 -19.94 -2.00 -11.23
N VAL A 204 -20.24 -2.10 -12.53
CA VAL A 204 -21.61 -2.17 -13.07
C VAL A 204 -21.80 -3.56 -13.68
N GLY A 205 -22.67 -4.37 -13.06
CA GLY A 205 -23.10 -5.66 -13.57
C GLY A 205 -24.39 -5.56 -14.42
N ASP A 206 -24.95 -6.71 -14.77
CA ASP A 206 -26.16 -6.80 -15.61
C ASP A 206 -27.47 -6.61 -14.81
N GLU A 207 -27.43 -6.75 -13.49
CA GLU A 207 -28.62 -6.74 -12.64
C GLU A 207 -28.61 -5.55 -11.67
N ASP A 208 -29.80 -5.10 -11.28
CA ASP A 208 -29.97 -4.10 -10.24
C ASP A 208 -29.44 -4.66 -8.90
N LEU A 209 -28.61 -3.90 -8.18
CA LEU A 209 -27.91 -4.33 -6.98
C LEU A 209 -28.13 -3.33 -5.84
N LEU A 210 -28.31 -3.86 -4.64
CA LEU A 210 -28.11 -3.15 -3.39
C LEU A 210 -27.10 -3.98 -2.55
N ASP A 211 -25.87 -3.50 -2.42
CA ASP A 211 -24.83 -4.14 -1.62
C ASP A 211 -24.48 -3.23 -0.45
N PHE A 212 -24.61 -3.74 0.76
CA PHE A 212 -24.15 -3.07 1.98
C PHE A 212 -23.09 -3.94 2.65
N ARG A 213 -21.97 -3.33 2.98
CA ARG A 213 -20.87 -3.97 3.71
C ARG A 213 -20.56 -3.19 4.96
N GLY A 214 -20.43 -3.88 6.07
CA GLY A 214 -20.06 -3.30 7.34
C GLY A 214 -18.99 -4.12 8.04
N LEU A 215 -18.10 -3.46 8.75
CA LEU A 215 -17.09 -4.04 9.63
C LEU A 215 -17.03 -3.24 10.92
N ILE A 216 -16.99 -3.95 12.05
CA ILE A 216 -16.62 -3.38 13.35
C ILE A 216 -15.56 -4.30 13.93
N GLY A 217 -14.44 -3.75 14.37
CA GLY A 217 -13.32 -4.49 14.91
C GLY A 217 -12.75 -3.89 16.18
N PHE A 218 -12.15 -4.75 16.99
CA PHE A 218 -11.39 -4.38 18.19
C PHE A 218 -10.08 -5.12 18.21
N GLU A 219 -8.99 -4.43 18.60
CA GLU A 219 -7.66 -5.00 18.79
C GLU A 219 -7.08 -4.63 20.15
N SER A 220 -6.56 -5.63 20.87
CA SER A 220 -6.13 -5.46 22.27
C SER A 220 -4.79 -4.73 22.42
N GLN A 221 -3.91 -4.75 21.41
CA GLN A 221 -2.52 -4.24 21.51
C GLN A 221 -2.44 -2.74 21.78
N GLY A 222 -3.32 -1.94 21.19
CA GLY A 222 -3.46 -0.51 21.46
C GLY A 222 -4.85 -0.14 21.99
N ASN A 223 -5.65 -1.13 22.48
CA ASN A 223 -7.08 -0.96 22.71
C ASN A 223 -7.74 -0.30 21.49
N ALA A 224 -7.30 -0.72 20.31
CA ALA A 224 -7.73 -0.13 19.06
C ALA A 224 -9.13 -0.58 18.69
N TRP A 225 -9.90 0.30 18.08
CA TRP A 225 -11.15 -0.05 17.44
C TRP A 225 -11.17 0.46 16.00
N GLN A 226 -11.96 -0.20 15.18
CA GLN A 226 -12.14 0.17 13.77
C GLN A 226 -13.57 -0.08 13.34
N GLU A 227 -14.05 0.78 12.47
CA GLU A 227 -15.27 0.55 11.72
C GLU A 227 -15.06 0.89 10.24
N ALA A 228 -15.76 0.18 9.36
CA ALA A 228 -15.85 0.52 7.95
C ALA A 228 -17.23 0.15 7.43
N ASN A 229 -17.80 1.03 6.63
CA ASN A 229 -19.10 0.83 6.02
C ASN A 229 -19.05 1.25 4.55
N ALA A 230 -19.68 0.47 3.69
CA ALA A 230 -19.87 0.81 2.28
C ALA A 230 -21.27 0.41 1.83
N ILE A 231 -21.88 1.24 1.01
CA ILE A 231 -23.15 0.97 0.36
C ILE A 231 -23.01 1.23 -1.12
N THR A 232 -23.41 0.24 -1.95
CA THR A 232 -23.46 0.37 -3.40
C THR A 232 -24.88 0.12 -3.88
N VAL A 233 -25.39 1.04 -4.69
CA VAL A 233 -26.70 0.91 -5.33
C VAL A 233 -26.48 0.96 -6.83
N GLN A 234 -26.94 -0.08 -7.54
CA GLN A 234 -26.93 -0.13 -8.99
C GLN A 234 -28.35 -0.22 -9.51
N LYS A 235 -28.65 0.58 -10.55
CA LYS A 235 -29.87 0.48 -11.35
C LYS A 235 -29.53 0.59 -12.83
N GLY A 236 -29.70 -0.51 -13.56
CA GLY A 236 -29.28 -0.61 -14.96
C GLY A 236 -27.78 -0.33 -15.12
N GLN A 237 -27.43 0.63 -15.97
CA GLN A 237 -26.03 0.99 -16.24
C GLN A 237 -25.47 2.11 -15.34
N ILE A 238 -26.08 2.35 -14.20
CA ILE A 238 -25.61 3.36 -13.24
C ILE A 238 -25.41 2.68 -11.88
N ALA A 239 -24.23 2.81 -11.33
CA ALA A 239 -23.91 2.38 -9.95
C ALA A 239 -23.34 3.55 -9.16
N ILE A 240 -23.76 3.68 -7.90
CA ILE A 240 -23.27 4.70 -6.96
C ILE A 240 -22.82 3.97 -5.71
N THR A 241 -21.64 4.33 -5.21
CA THR A 241 -21.11 3.84 -3.94
C THR A 241 -20.84 4.99 -2.98
N ALA A 242 -21.02 4.75 -1.69
CA ALA A 242 -20.54 5.62 -0.63
C ALA A 242 -19.89 4.75 0.44
N SER A 243 -18.72 5.16 0.92
CA SER A 243 -17.97 4.43 1.94
C SER A 243 -17.37 5.35 2.97
N GLN A 244 -17.25 4.84 4.20
CA GLN A 244 -16.53 5.50 5.28
C GLN A 244 -15.82 4.46 6.14
N SER A 245 -14.69 4.86 6.74
CA SER A 245 -14.02 4.13 7.80
C SER A 245 -13.50 5.09 8.86
N GLN A 246 -13.36 4.55 10.08
CA GLN A 246 -12.66 5.21 11.17
C GLN A 246 -11.88 4.14 11.92
N ARG A 247 -10.66 4.50 12.32
CA ARG A 247 -9.78 3.65 13.13
C ARG A 247 -9.09 4.51 14.18
N GLN A 248 -9.00 3.98 15.40
CA GLN A 248 -8.32 4.65 16.50
C GLN A 248 -7.55 3.62 17.33
N SER A 249 -6.32 3.97 17.74
CA SER A 249 -5.48 3.19 18.63
C SER A 249 -4.86 4.10 19.68
N ASN A 250 -4.78 3.64 20.91
CA ASN A 250 -3.90 4.22 21.93
C ASN A 250 -2.46 3.72 21.69
N ASP A 251 -1.55 4.13 22.55
CA ASP A 251 -0.18 3.60 22.57
C ASP A 251 -0.18 2.07 22.65
N ILE A 252 0.62 1.44 21.78
CA ILE A 252 0.68 -0.02 21.67
C ILE A 252 1.43 -0.67 22.81
N SER A 253 1.00 -1.88 23.17
CA SER A 253 1.75 -2.76 24.07
C SER A 253 2.90 -3.43 23.31
N ILE A 254 4.09 -3.45 23.95
CA ILE A 254 5.31 -4.04 23.41
C ILE A 254 5.86 -5.12 24.35
N PRO A 255 6.54 -6.16 23.82
CA PRO A 255 7.24 -7.14 24.65
C PRO A 255 8.55 -6.55 25.18
N GLY A 256 8.65 -6.34 26.50
CA GLY A 256 9.87 -5.83 27.11
C GLY A 256 10.06 -4.32 26.99
N THR A 257 11.23 -3.86 26.52
CA THR A 257 11.64 -2.45 26.47
C THR A 257 11.61 -1.88 25.06
N ALA A 258 11.36 -0.57 24.93
CA ALA A 258 11.35 0.11 23.63
C ALA A 258 12.74 0.07 22.97
N ARG A 259 13.79 0.47 23.70
CA ARG A 259 15.17 0.42 23.20
C ARG A 259 15.83 -0.93 23.46
N THR A 260 16.66 -1.36 22.51
CA THR A 260 17.52 -2.54 22.71
C THR A 260 18.61 -2.27 23.74
N ALA A 261 19.09 -3.32 24.39
CA ALA A 261 20.21 -3.20 25.33
C ALA A 261 21.49 -2.72 24.62
N LEU A 262 21.71 -3.16 23.38
CA LEU A 262 22.85 -2.75 22.56
C LEU A 262 22.78 -1.24 22.22
N TYR A 263 21.60 -0.73 21.88
CA TYR A 263 21.40 0.70 21.66
C TYR A 263 21.76 1.53 22.91
N ASP A 264 21.27 1.12 24.10
CA ASP A 264 21.56 1.79 25.35
C ASP A 264 23.07 1.71 25.74
N GLU A 265 23.74 0.61 25.37
CA GLU A 265 25.21 0.45 25.60
C GLU A 265 26.00 1.39 24.67
N VAL A 266 25.66 1.46 23.38
CA VAL A 266 26.38 2.24 22.36
C VAL A 266 26.13 3.73 22.52
N PHE A 267 24.88 4.15 22.61
CA PHE A 267 24.49 5.57 22.56
C PHE A 267 24.33 6.22 23.92
N GLN A 268 24.07 5.46 24.99
CA GLN A 268 23.93 5.94 26.38
C GLN A 268 23.04 7.20 26.47
N PRO A 269 21.78 7.17 26.04
CA PRO A 269 20.94 8.35 25.91
C PRO A 269 20.77 9.06 27.27
N ARG A 270 21.07 10.36 27.31
CA ARG A 270 21.08 11.19 28.51
C ARG A 270 20.41 12.53 28.24
N LEU A 271 19.70 13.04 29.23
CA LEU A 271 19.07 14.34 29.22
C LEU A 271 19.82 15.28 30.18
N LEU A 272 20.21 16.47 29.69
CA LEU A 272 20.78 17.50 30.55
C LEU A 272 19.65 18.24 31.27
N ILE A 273 19.55 18.06 32.58
CA ILE A 273 18.58 18.77 33.41
C ILE A 273 19.30 19.90 34.16
N PRO A 274 18.87 21.19 33.99
CA PRO A 274 19.47 22.30 34.71
C PRO A 274 19.51 22.09 36.23
N GLY A 275 20.72 22.16 36.82
CA GLY A 275 20.94 21.95 38.25
C GLY A 275 21.07 20.50 38.72
N GLN A 276 20.81 19.50 37.86
CA GLN A 276 21.01 18.08 38.17
C GLN A 276 22.13 17.44 37.34
N GLY A 277 22.50 18.05 36.20
CA GLY A 277 23.47 17.49 35.25
C GLY A 277 22.83 16.50 34.28
N GLU A 278 23.67 15.65 33.67
CA GLU A 278 23.20 14.61 32.75
C GLU A 278 22.54 13.44 33.49
N VAL A 279 21.30 13.15 33.13
CA VAL A 279 20.50 12.06 33.71
C VAL A 279 20.18 11.04 32.60
N PRO A 280 20.34 9.72 32.84
CA PRO A 280 19.93 8.73 31.86
C PRO A 280 18.45 8.84 31.54
N ILE A 281 18.11 8.75 30.25
CA ILE A 281 16.70 8.71 29.80
C ILE A 281 16.15 7.33 30.10
N PRO A 282 15.03 7.21 30.85
CA PRO A 282 14.39 5.92 31.09
C PRO A 282 14.06 5.18 29.78
N ASN A 283 14.23 3.85 29.75
CA ASN A 283 13.80 3.02 28.65
C ASN A 283 12.34 2.60 28.89
N PRO A 284 11.37 3.02 28.05
CA PRO A 284 9.98 2.64 28.21
C PRO A 284 9.82 1.11 28.18
N THR A 285 8.91 0.58 29.02
CA THR A 285 8.72 -0.86 29.18
C THR A 285 7.23 -1.19 29.08
N GLY A 286 6.88 -2.21 28.30
CA GLY A 286 5.53 -2.75 28.16
C GLY A 286 4.58 -1.89 27.31
N THR A 287 4.90 -0.61 27.09
CA THR A 287 4.15 0.31 26.23
C THR A 287 5.13 1.16 25.44
N LEU A 288 4.85 1.39 24.17
CA LEU A 288 5.61 2.28 23.29
C LEU A 288 4.97 3.67 23.32
N PRO A 289 5.58 4.66 24.00
CA PRO A 289 5.01 6.00 24.05
C PRO A 289 4.93 6.66 22.67
N ASN A 290 3.93 7.52 22.48
CA ASN A 290 3.67 8.26 21.26
C ASN A 290 3.51 7.37 20.03
N SER A 291 2.83 6.24 20.20
CA SER A 291 2.49 5.30 19.11
C SER A 291 0.99 5.24 18.80
N ALA A 292 0.21 6.08 19.49
CA ALA A 292 -1.22 6.25 19.26
C ALA A 292 -1.50 6.85 17.87
N PHE A 293 -2.65 6.50 17.28
CA PHE A 293 -3.09 7.09 16.03
C PHE A 293 -4.60 7.07 15.86
N GLU A 294 -5.09 7.97 15.01
CA GLU A 294 -6.46 8.01 14.54
C GLU A 294 -6.45 8.20 13.01
N SER A 295 -7.36 7.55 12.30
CA SER A 295 -7.53 7.75 10.86
C SER A 295 -8.99 7.67 10.47
N GLU A 296 -9.39 8.53 9.51
CA GLU A 296 -10.73 8.60 8.94
C GLU A 296 -10.65 8.61 7.43
N THR A 297 -11.57 7.89 6.77
CA THR A 297 -11.70 7.88 5.32
C THR A 297 -13.16 7.98 4.95
N ALA A 298 -13.49 8.82 3.98
CA ALA A 298 -14.81 8.87 3.37
C ALA A 298 -14.71 9.03 1.87
N SER A 299 -15.55 8.32 1.12
CA SER A 299 -15.59 8.44 -0.34
C SER A 299 -17.00 8.30 -0.90
N VAL A 300 -17.22 8.92 -2.05
CA VAL A 300 -18.39 8.73 -2.87
C VAL A 300 -17.96 8.53 -4.32
N GLY A 301 -18.54 7.57 -5.00
CA GLY A 301 -18.22 7.27 -6.39
C GLY A 301 -19.44 6.90 -7.21
N ILE A 302 -19.33 7.11 -8.50
CA ILE A 302 -20.35 6.77 -9.48
C ILE A 302 -19.70 6.13 -10.70
N ARG A 303 -20.36 5.14 -11.28
CA ARG A 303 -20.04 4.62 -12.62
C ARG A 303 -21.29 4.64 -13.49
N ILE A 304 -21.11 5.01 -14.74
CA ILE A 304 -22.16 5.06 -15.77
C ILE A 304 -21.65 4.30 -16.99
N GLY A 305 -22.47 3.40 -17.54
CA GLY A 305 -22.18 2.64 -18.75
C GLY A 305 -21.70 1.22 -18.46
N SER A 306 -21.24 0.51 -19.49
CA SER A 306 -20.76 -0.88 -19.44
C SER A 306 -19.29 -0.93 -19.83
N GLU A 307 -18.50 -1.73 -19.14
CA GLU A 307 -17.07 -1.93 -19.44
C GLU A 307 -16.84 -2.58 -20.82
N ASP A 308 -17.83 -3.30 -21.35
CA ASP A 308 -17.75 -3.91 -22.69
C ASP A 308 -17.90 -2.89 -23.82
N HIS A 309 -18.33 -1.66 -23.53
CA HIS A 309 -18.55 -0.63 -24.56
C HIS A 309 -17.96 0.71 -24.15
N LEU A 310 -18.65 1.45 -23.31
CA LEU A 310 -18.23 2.74 -22.80
C LEU A 310 -18.64 2.83 -21.35
N SER A 311 -17.67 3.03 -20.48
CA SER A 311 -17.93 3.31 -19.07
C SER A 311 -17.18 4.57 -18.63
N PHE A 312 -17.83 5.34 -17.77
CA PHE A 312 -17.26 6.50 -17.11
C PHE A 312 -17.46 6.36 -15.61
N GLY A 313 -16.38 6.43 -14.86
CA GLY A 313 -16.36 6.42 -13.42
C GLY A 313 -15.80 7.73 -12.87
N LEU A 314 -16.33 8.18 -11.75
CA LEU A 314 -15.85 9.34 -11.00
C LEU A 314 -15.93 9.02 -9.51
N THR A 315 -14.90 9.38 -8.77
CA THR A 315 -14.90 9.31 -7.29
C THR A 315 -14.32 10.56 -6.68
N TYR A 316 -14.81 10.90 -5.49
CA TYR A 316 -14.21 11.87 -4.59
C TYR A 316 -14.03 11.23 -3.23
N GLY A 317 -12.84 11.35 -2.67
CA GLY A 317 -12.50 10.83 -1.35
C GLY A 317 -11.72 11.83 -0.49
N ARG A 318 -11.88 11.69 0.82
CA ARG A 318 -11.07 12.37 1.83
C ARG A 318 -10.47 11.34 2.77
N PHE A 319 -9.18 11.51 3.07
CA PHE A 319 -8.39 10.73 4.02
C PHE A 319 -7.82 11.70 5.05
N SER A 320 -7.92 11.35 6.32
CA SER A 320 -7.34 12.14 7.41
C SER A 320 -6.67 11.18 8.39
N THR A 321 -5.51 11.57 8.92
CA THR A 321 -4.83 10.79 9.95
C THR A 321 -4.03 11.68 10.87
N ASP A 322 -4.10 11.38 12.16
CA ASP A 322 -3.30 11.96 13.21
C ASP A 322 -2.52 10.83 13.90
N TYR A 323 -1.20 10.95 14.03
CA TYR A 323 -0.36 9.93 14.65
C TYR A 323 0.89 10.50 15.28
N GLY A 324 1.35 9.82 16.33
CA GLY A 324 2.61 10.12 16.98
C GLY A 324 3.80 9.41 16.32
N ILE A 325 4.96 10.05 16.36
CA ILE A 325 6.23 9.39 16.08
C ILE A 325 6.73 8.81 17.41
N PRO A 326 6.89 7.46 17.53
CA PRO A 326 7.33 6.85 18.78
C PRO A 326 8.58 7.53 19.32
N PHE A 327 8.65 7.65 20.64
CA PHE A 327 9.65 8.37 21.39
C PHE A 327 11.06 8.28 20.78
N PHE A 328 11.63 9.43 20.47
CA PHE A 328 12.95 9.57 19.92
C PHE A 328 13.80 10.52 20.75
N PHE A 329 15.07 10.20 20.91
CA PHE A 329 16.05 11.04 21.56
C PHE A 329 16.91 11.76 20.50
N SER A 330 16.83 13.07 20.45
CA SER A 330 17.81 13.89 19.73
C SER A 330 19.09 14.00 20.58
N GLY A 331 20.23 13.65 19.99
CA GLY A 331 21.50 13.51 20.71
C GLY A 331 22.14 14.83 21.19
N ASP A 332 21.52 15.98 20.99
CA ASP A 332 22.03 17.26 21.48
C ASP A 332 21.38 17.62 22.83
N SER A 333 22.21 17.63 23.88
CA SER A 333 21.81 17.95 25.25
C SER A 333 21.33 19.40 25.45
N THR A 334 21.39 20.23 24.44
CA THR A 334 21.01 21.66 24.52
C THR A 334 19.65 21.97 23.91
N ASP A 335 19.12 21.08 23.05
CA ASP A 335 17.85 21.27 22.33
C ASP A 335 16.63 20.81 23.13
N PHE A 336 15.45 21.03 22.56
CA PHE A 336 14.19 20.61 23.15
C PHE A 336 14.09 19.09 23.24
N PHE A 337 13.51 18.60 24.31
CA PHE A 337 13.24 17.19 24.55
C PHE A 337 11.74 16.93 24.41
N GLY A 338 11.37 16.04 23.51
CA GLY A 338 9.97 15.74 23.24
C GLY A 338 9.79 14.74 22.10
N THR A 339 8.57 14.70 21.61
CA THR A 339 8.11 13.87 20.50
C THR A 339 7.56 14.73 19.37
N THR A 340 7.33 14.13 18.21
CA THR A 340 6.68 14.78 17.08
C THR A 340 5.35 14.09 16.81
N ASP A 341 4.28 14.88 16.67
CA ASP A 341 2.98 14.44 16.21
C ASP A 341 2.76 14.91 14.77
N ILE A 342 2.19 14.05 13.95
CA ILE A 342 1.89 14.34 12.54
C ILE A 342 0.38 14.30 12.32
N SER A 343 -0.15 15.36 11.68
CA SER A 343 -1.51 15.45 11.20
C SER A 343 -1.50 15.58 9.68
N ALA A 344 -2.20 14.72 8.95
CA ALA A 344 -2.23 14.73 7.51
C ALA A 344 -3.64 14.54 6.94
N ASP A 345 -3.98 15.36 5.96
CA ASP A 345 -5.25 15.37 5.24
C ASP A 345 -5.01 15.27 3.73
N LEU A 346 -5.76 14.41 3.05
CA LEU A 346 -5.78 14.31 1.59
C LEU A 346 -7.22 14.36 1.09
N SER A 347 -7.51 15.29 0.19
CA SER A 347 -8.72 15.29 -0.64
C SER A 347 -8.35 14.95 -2.07
N ARG A 348 -8.98 13.94 -2.67
CA ARG A 348 -8.70 13.54 -4.05
C ARG A 348 -9.97 13.29 -4.85
N ALA A 349 -9.89 13.53 -6.16
CA ALA A 349 -10.93 13.17 -7.12
C ALA A 349 -10.29 12.45 -8.29
N ASP A 350 -10.85 11.29 -8.64
CA ASP A 350 -10.37 10.46 -9.75
C ASP A 350 -11.49 10.20 -10.76
N ALA A 351 -11.15 10.26 -12.04
CA ALA A 351 -12.04 9.94 -13.15
C ALA A 351 -11.45 8.83 -14.02
N HIS A 352 -12.23 7.83 -14.35
CA HIS A 352 -11.87 6.72 -15.22
C HIS A 352 -12.81 6.67 -16.42
N LEU A 353 -12.27 6.56 -17.62
CA LEU A 353 -12.99 6.34 -18.86
C LEU A 353 -12.44 5.10 -19.54
N SER A 354 -13.30 4.13 -19.84
CA SER A 354 -12.97 2.96 -20.65
C SER A 354 -13.88 2.93 -21.88
N TYR A 355 -13.27 2.76 -23.05
CA TYR A 355 -13.97 2.66 -24.31
C TYR A 355 -13.50 1.46 -25.12
N VAL A 356 -14.41 0.54 -25.38
CA VAL A 356 -14.25 -0.61 -26.30
C VAL A 356 -15.00 -0.28 -27.56
N PRO A 357 -14.33 0.08 -28.68
CA PRO A 357 -14.99 0.47 -29.91
C PRO A 357 -15.69 -0.73 -30.55
N PRO A 358 -16.89 -0.54 -31.17
CA PRO A 358 -17.62 -1.62 -31.87
C PRO A 358 -16.84 -2.27 -33.02
N SER A 359 -15.84 -1.57 -33.54
CA SER A 359 -14.83 -2.07 -34.48
C SER A 359 -13.49 -1.44 -34.09
N ASN A 360 -12.43 -2.23 -34.21
CA ASN A 360 -11.08 -1.76 -33.81
C ASN A 360 -10.72 -0.42 -34.47
N LEU A 361 -10.14 0.47 -33.69
CA LEU A 361 -9.57 1.73 -34.20
C LEU A 361 -8.12 1.48 -34.66
N GLY A 362 -8.00 1.02 -35.92
CA GLY A 362 -6.71 0.51 -36.40
C GLY A 362 -6.33 -0.77 -35.66
N PRO A 363 -5.17 -0.84 -35.00
CA PRO A 363 -4.78 -2.01 -34.21
C PRO A 363 -5.45 -2.04 -32.82
N PHE A 364 -6.06 -0.95 -32.36
CA PHE A 364 -6.53 -0.81 -30.99
C PHE A 364 -7.98 -1.27 -30.81
N ASN A 365 -8.20 -2.06 -29.77
CA ASN A 365 -9.50 -2.62 -29.40
C ASN A 365 -10.05 -2.05 -28.08
N ARG A 366 -9.24 -1.31 -27.30
CA ARG A 366 -9.67 -0.61 -26.08
C ARG A 366 -8.84 0.65 -25.86
N ILE A 367 -9.47 1.67 -25.30
CA ILE A 367 -8.85 2.91 -24.86
C ILE A 367 -9.25 3.14 -23.42
N GLN A 368 -8.28 3.41 -22.58
CA GLN A 368 -8.51 3.82 -21.21
C GLN A 368 -7.89 5.17 -20.92
N PHE A 369 -8.59 5.96 -20.14
CA PHE A 369 -8.10 7.24 -19.65
C PHE A 369 -8.39 7.33 -18.16
N ARG A 370 -7.35 7.65 -17.38
CA ARG A 370 -7.44 7.94 -15.96
C ARG A 370 -6.97 9.36 -15.71
N PHE A 371 -7.67 10.05 -14.83
CA PHE A 371 -7.32 11.41 -14.41
C PHE A 371 -7.54 11.54 -12.93
N GLY A 372 -6.60 12.15 -12.21
CA GLY A 372 -6.67 12.38 -10.78
C GLY A 372 -6.16 13.75 -10.39
N VAL A 373 -6.77 14.33 -9.37
CA VAL A 373 -6.31 15.54 -8.70
C VAL A 373 -6.33 15.30 -7.19
N GLY A 374 -5.30 15.80 -6.51
CA GLY A 374 -5.16 15.71 -5.07
C GLY A 374 -4.73 17.03 -4.44
N ASP A 375 -5.28 17.32 -3.27
CA ASP A 375 -4.87 18.40 -2.37
C ASP A 375 -4.53 17.77 -1.03
N TYR A 376 -3.26 17.87 -0.64
CA TYR A 376 -2.70 17.24 0.55
C TYR A 376 -2.10 18.29 1.46
N GLN A 377 -2.37 18.16 2.76
CA GLN A 377 -1.81 19.01 3.80
C GLN A 377 -1.25 18.15 4.93
N GLN A 378 -0.08 18.53 5.45
CA GLN A 378 0.53 17.87 6.61
C GLN A 378 1.12 18.90 7.54
N GLN A 379 1.03 18.64 8.84
CA GLN A 379 1.68 19.40 9.89
C GLN A 379 2.47 18.46 10.79
N GLU A 380 3.68 18.85 11.13
CA GLU A 380 4.55 18.19 12.09
C GLU A 380 4.70 19.11 13.29
N ILE A 381 4.29 18.62 14.46
CA ILE A 381 4.18 19.42 15.68
C ILE A 381 5.07 18.80 16.74
N PHE A 382 6.07 19.55 17.21
CA PHE A 382 6.84 19.18 18.39
C PHE A 382 5.97 19.29 19.64
N VAL A 383 6.04 18.26 20.49
CA VAL A 383 5.40 18.21 21.81
C VAL A 383 6.46 17.90 22.84
N GLY A 384 6.73 18.89 23.70
CA GLY A 384 7.77 18.79 24.73
C GLY A 384 7.40 17.83 25.85
N GLU A 385 8.38 17.07 26.30
CA GLU A 385 8.28 16.12 27.40
C GLU A 385 9.29 16.44 28.53
N GLY A 386 9.04 15.90 29.71
CA GLY A 386 9.96 16.01 30.85
C GLY A 386 10.30 17.44 31.20
N ARG A 387 11.54 17.90 30.94
CA ARG A 387 11.97 19.29 31.21
C ARG A 387 11.26 20.35 30.36
N ASP A 388 10.76 19.94 29.19
CA ASP A 388 10.15 20.80 28.18
C ASP A 388 8.64 20.59 28.12
N GLU A 389 8.05 19.89 29.10
CA GLU A 389 6.60 19.68 29.23
C GLU A 389 5.82 21.01 29.14
N GLY A 390 4.82 21.04 28.29
CA GLY A 390 4.00 22.23 28.02
C GLY A 390 4.56 23.15 26.93
N ILE A 391 5.71 22.81 26.32
CA ILE A 391 6.20 23.45 25.11
C ILE A 391 5.64 22.70 23.90
N SER A 392 5.01 23.41 22.96
CA SER A 392 4.59 22.84 21.68
C SER A 392 4.74 23.89 20.59
N PHE A 393 5.22 23.48 19.43
CA PHE A 393 5.35 24.35 18.28
C PHE A 393 5.31 23.57 16.97
N LEU A 394 4.89 24.25 15.90
CA LEU A 394 4.88 23.72 14.56
C LEU A 394 6.34 23.62 14.03
N GLU A 395 6.81 22.42 13.74
CA GLU A 395 8.11 22.17 13.12
C GLU A 395 8.04 22.39 11.62
N THR A 396 7.17 21.65 10.93
CA THR A 396 7.02 21.71 9.48
C THR A 396 5.55 21.71 9.09
N ALA A 397 5.21 22.44 8.04
CA ALA A 397 3.93 22.32 7.36
C ALA A 397 4.16 22.11 5.87
N PHE A 398 3.35 21.24 5.28
CA PHE A 398 3.34 20.94 3.86
C PHE A 398 1.96 21.16 3.26
N ASP A 399 1.94 21.74 2.06
CA ASP A 399 0.77 21.86 1.18
C ASP A 399 1.16 21.35 -0.20
N ARG A 400 0.50 20.29 -0.67
CA ARG A 400 0.81 19.65 -1.95
C ARG A 400 -0.41 19.58 -2.84
N GLN A 401 -0.27 20.00 -4.07
CA GLN A 401 -1.27 19.91 -5.12
C GLN A 401 -0.73 19.05 -6.25
N THR A 402 -1.44 17.95 -6.55
CA THR A 402 -1.03 17.00 -7.57
C THR A 402 -2.11 16.85 -8.64
N THR A 403 -1.70 16.75 -9.90
CA THR A 403 -2.56 16.42 -11.04
C THR A 403 -1.88 15.33 -11.84
N GLU A 404 -2.61 14.28 -12.14
CA GLU A 404 -2.13 13.16 -12.95
C GLU A 404 -3.15 12.83 -14.05
N ALA A 405 -2.64 12.54 -15.25
CA ALA A 405 -3.43 12.07 -16.38
C ALA A 405 -2.69 10.90 -17.05
N ARG A 406 -3.40 9.82 -17.35
CA ARG A 406 -2.86 8.63 -18.00
C ARG A 406 -3.81 8.14 -19.09
N ILE A 407 -3.27 7.90 -20.28
CA ILE A 407 -3.98 7.32 -21.42
C ILE A 407 -3.31 6.03 -21.86
N GLU A 408 -4.10 5.02 -22.15
CA GLU A 408 -3.66 3.69 -22.54
C GLU A 408 -4.46 3.19 -23.73
N LEU A 409 -3.76 2.69 -24.74
CA LEU A 409 -4.29 2.13 -25.97
C LEU A 409 -3.91 0.66 -26.03
N TYR A 410 -4.89 -0.23 -25.95
CA TYR A 410 -4.69 -1.69 -25.94
C TYR A 410 -4.87 -2.26 -27.33
N ASN A 411 -4.01 -3.19 -27.72
CA ASN A 411 -4.10 -3.94 -28.97
C ASN A 411 -4.03 -5.44 -28.74
N GLY A 412 -4.74 -6.19 -29.57
CA GLY A 412 -4.79 -7.65 -29.45
C GLY A 412 -5.68 -8.15 -28.33
N SER A 413 -5.60 -9.44 -28.04
CA SER A 413 -6.27 -10.14 -26.93
C SER A 413 -5.39 -11.29 -26.47
N SER A 414 -5.76 -11.98 -25.39
CA SER A 414 -5.04 -13.16 -24.90
C SER A 414 -4.89 -14.29 -25.93
N GLU A 415 -5.78 -14.34 -26.95
CA GLU A 415 -5.72 -15.30 -28.06
C GLU A 415 -4.90 -14.80 -29.27
N SER A 416 -4.55 -13.51 -29.29
CA SER A 416 -3.81 -12.90 -30.40
C SER A 416 -2.33 -13.30 -30.33
N ALA A 417 -1.71 -13.49 -31.51
CA ALA A 417 -0.26 -13.67 -31.58
C ALA A 417 0.50 -12.43 -31.09
N LEU A 418 -0.06 -11.24 -31.26
CA LEU A 418 0.50 -9.97 -30.77
C LEU A 418 -0.56 -9.24 -29.96
N GLU A 419 -0.22 -8.94 -28.73
CA GLU A 419 -1.01 -8.08 -27.84
C GLU A 419 -0.13 -7.09 -27.11
N GLY A 420 -0.71 -5.99 -26.63
CA GLY A 420 0.08 -5.04 -25.82
C GLY A 420 -0.63 -3.75 -25.55
N ILE A 421 0.15 -2.80 -25.07
CA ILE A 421 -0.28 -1.48 -24.62
C ILE A 421 0.71 -0.41 -25.10
N ILE A 422 0.17 0.73 -25.50
CA ILE A 422 0.92 1.97 -25.72
C ILE A 422 0.25 3.05 -24.89
N GLY A 423 1.02 3.83 -24.15
CA GLY A 423 0.41 4.85 -23.30
C GLY A 423 1.29 6.07 -23.08
N ALA A 424 0.66 7.07 -22.47
CA ALA A 424 1.31 8.29 -21.99
C ALA A 424 0.76 8.66 -20.62
N GLN A 425 1.62 9.22 -19.78
CA GLN A 425 1.30 9.69 -18.43
C GLN A 425 1.88 11.08 -18.24
N TYR A 426 1.07 11.98 -17.72
CA TYR A 426 1.47 13.32 -17.29
C TYR A 426 1.26 13.44 -15.81
N LEU A 427 2.26 13.95 -15.09
CA LEU A 427 2.20 14.24 -13.66
C LEU A 427 2.66 15.67 -13.43
N ALA A 428 1.88 16.46 -12.72
CA ALA A 428 2.26 17.79 -12.24
C ALA A 428 2.03 17.87 -10.74
N ASP A 429 3.06 18.30 -10.03
CA ASP A 429 3.11 18.35 -8.58
C ASP A 429 3.66 19.69 -8.10
N ARG A 430 2.98 20.32 -7.14
CA ARG A 430 3.42 21.53 -6.47
C ARG A 430 3.40 21.31 -4.97
N LEU A 431 4.55 21.36 -4.35
CA LEU A 431 4.74 21.23 -2.91
C LEU A 431 5.24 22.55 -2.33
N ILE A 432 4.53 23.09 -1.37
CA ILE A 432 4.98 24.20 -0.51
C ILE A 432 5.36 23.58 0.83
N SER A 433 6.55 23.91 1.34
CA SER A 433 6.95 23.54 2.70
C SER A 433 7.35 24.80 3.48
N ASP A 434 6.82 24.92 4.69
CA ASP A 434 7.19 25.92 5.69
C ASP A 434 7.88 25.20 6.84
N ARG A 435 9.19 25.40 6.99
CA ARG A 435 10.05 24.69 7.94
C ARG A 435 10.64 25.61 9.00
N LEU A 436 10.66 25.14 10.24
CA LEU A 436 11.30 25.83 11.34
C LEU A 436 12.83 25.62 11.28
N LEU A 437 13.60 26.71 11.12
CA LEU A 437 15.06 26.68 11.13
C LEU A 437 15.65 26.94 12.52
N ILE A 438 15.01 27.80 13.28
CA ILE A 438 15.44 28.16 14.64
C ILE A 438 14.20 28.09 15.55
N PRO A 439 14.21 27.22 16.56
CA PRO A 439 13.10 27.07 17.51
C PRO A 439 12.77 28.36 18.28
N PRO A 440 11.63 28.41 18.96
CA PRO A 440 11.31 29.53 19.87
C PRO A 440 12.41 29.80 20.88
N PRO A 441 12.68 31.06 21.28
CA PRO A 441 11.84 32.24 20.99
C PRO A 441 12.12 32.93 19.66
N GLN A 442 13.18 32.60 18.91
CA GLN A 442 13.55 33.26 17.66
C GLN A 442 12.52 32.95 16.54
N ASN A 443 12.11 31.69 16.44
CA ASN A 443 11.08 31.19 15.51
C ASN A 443 11.37 31.60 14.05
N VAL A 444 12.56 31.27 13.55
CA VAL A 444 12.96 31.56 12.16
C VAL A 444 12.48 30.40 11.28
N ARG A 445 11.74 30.71 10.22
CA ARG A 445 11.19 29.72 9.28
C ARG A 445 11.72 29.93 7.86
N LEU A 446 11.70 28.88 7.08
CA LEU A 446 12.05 28.87 5.66
C LEU A 446 10.89 28.31 4.85
N ASP A 447 10.37 29.13 3.96
CA ASP A 447 9.39 28.69 2.97
C ASP A 447 10.10 28.23 1.71
N SER A 448 9.69 27.11 1.14
CA SER A 448 10.14 26.66 -0.17
C SER A 448 8.98 26.21 -1.03
N THR A 449 9.09 26.37 -2.33
CA THR A 449 8.12 25.86 -3.31
C THR A 449 8.85 24.99 -4.31
N LEU A 450 8.48 23.72 -4.32
CA LEU A 450 8.92 22.72 -5.28
C LEU A 450 7.83 22.49 -6.32
N ARG A 451 8.20 22.47 -7.61
CA ARG A 451 7.31 22.05 -8.69
C ARG A 451 8.00 20.97 -9.50
N ASN A 452 7.29 19.89 -9.76
CA ASN A 452 7.70 18.83 -10.66
C ASN A 452 6.65 18.66 -11.75
N GLU A 453 7.08 18.63 -13.01
CA GLU A 453 6.24 18.34 -14.16
C GLU A 453 6.90 17.22 -14.96
N GLY A 454 6.21 16.09 -15.12
CA GLY A 454 6.71 14.91 -15.81
C GLY A 454 5.80 14.47 -16.95
N LEU A 455 6.40 14.06 -18.07
CA LEU A 455 5.72 13.41 -19.18
C LEU A 455 6.43 12.10 -19.50
N GLY A 456 5.73 10.98 -19.29
CA GLY A 456 6.18 9.63 -19.62
C GLY A 456 5.43 9.07 -20.83
N ILE A 457 6.14 8.42 -21.75
CA ILE A 457 5.58 7.65 -22.84
C ILE A 457 6.09 6.22 -22.72
N PHE A 458 5.19 5.25 -22.86
CA PHE A 458 5.56 3.83 -22.70
C PHE A 458 4.87 2.94 -23.73
N ILE A 459 5.52 1.83 -24.00
CA ILE A 459 5.01 0.75 -24.85
C ILE A 459 5.38 -0.59 -24.22
N ASN A 460 4.48 -1.54 -24.26
CA ASN A 460 4.74 -2.94 -23.94
C ASN A 460 4.04 -3.83 -24.95
N GLN A 461 4.73 -4.81 -25.53
CA GLN A 461 4.20 -5.72 -26.53
C GLN A 461 4.61 -7.16 -26.24
N LYS A 462 3.63 -8.07 -26.30
CA LYS A 462 3.78 -9.52 -26.14
C LYS A 462 3.57 -10.21 -27.48
N LEU A 463 4.50 -11.03 -27.90
CA LEU A 463 4.43 -11.86 -29.09
C LEU A 463 4.42 -13.34 -28.67
N ARG A 464 3.31 -14.04 -28.95
CA ARG A 464 3.15 -15.48 -28.71
C ARG A 464 3.41 -16.29 -29.95
N PHE A 465 4.22 -17.35 -29.82
CA PHE A 465 4.53 -18.28 -30.90
C PHE A 465 4.77 -19.70 -30.36
N GLY A 466 3.76 -20.55 -30.52
CA GLY A 466 3.76 -21.89 -29.89
C GLY A 466 3.78 -21.75 -28.37
N ASN A 467 4.71 -22.44 -27.72
CA ASN A 467 4.88 -22.41 -26.26
C ASN A 467 5.74 -21.21 -25.77
N TRP A 468 6.13 -20.32 -26.65
CA TRP A 468 6.98 -19.20 -26.32
C TRP A 468 6.21 -17.88 -26.30
N THR A 469 6.53 -17.05 -25.33
CA THR A 469 6.08 -15.65 -25.27
C THR A 469 7.32 -14.76 -25.17
N LEU A 470 7.49 -13.88 -26.14
CA LEU A 470 8.49 -12.81 -26.12
C LEU A 470 7.77 -11.50 -25.76
N GLU A 471 8.23 -10.82 -24.74
CA GLU A 471 7.68 -9.55 -24.33
C GLU A 471 8.78 -8.49 -24.29
N ALA A 472 8.48 -7.30 -24.82
CA ALA A 472 9.39 -6.17 -24.84
C ALA A 472 8.67 -4.89 -24.41
N GLY A 473 9.27 -4.15 -23.51
CA GLY A 473 8.78 -2.90 -22.99
C GLY A 473 9.83 -1.80 -23.02
N SER A 474 9.35 -0.56 -23.19
CA SER A 474 10.17 0.66 -23.11
C SER A 474 9.36 1.80 -22.53
N ARG A 475 9.98 2.61 -21.69
CA ARG A 475 9.44 3.86 -21.16
C ARG A 475 10.51 4.94 -21.24
N THR A 476 10.12 6.11 -21.71
CA THR A 476 10.92 7.34 -21.60
C THR A 476 10.11 8.39 -20.86
N GLU A 477 10.72 9.01 -19.90
CA GLU A 477 10.10 10.06 -19.07
C GLU A 477 11.03 11.26 -18.97
N THR A 478 10.47 12.44 -19.23
CA THR A 478 11.16 13.73 -19.04
C THR A 478 10.49 14.45 -17.88
N THR A 479 11.29 14.92 -16.92
CA THR A 479 10.82 15.63 -15.74
C THR A 479 11.52 16.96 -15.63
N THR A 480 10.74 18.03 -15.43
CA THR A 480 11.25 19.36 -15.07
C THR A 480 10.99 19.60 -13.59
N THR A 481 12.04 19.79 -12.82
CA THR A 481 11.99 20.12 -11.40
C THR A 481 12.44 21.56 -11.18
N SER A 482 11.65 22.34 -10.45
CA SER A 482 12.03 23.69 -10.01
C SER A 482 11.85 23.84 -8.51
N LEU A 483 12.87 24.38 -7.84
CA LEU A 483 12.85 24.75 -6.42
C LEU A 483 13.05 26.24 -6.27
N GLU A 484 12.14 26.90 -5.57
CA GLU A 484 12.17 28.33 -5.24
C GLU A 484 12.27 28.48 -3.72
N GLU A 485 13.30 29.19 -3.25
CA GLU A 485 13.49 29.53 -1.85
C GLU A 485 13.75 31.04 -1.70
N PRO A 486 13.23 31.71 -0.66
CA PRO A 486 13.45 33.12 -0.43
C PRO A 486 14.95 33.46 -0.33
N GLY A 487 15.41 34.37 -1.15
CA GLY A 487 16.79 34.84 -1.15
C GLY A 487 17.78 34.01 -1.96
N ASN A 488 17.36 32.83 -2.47
CA ASN A 488 18.17 32.00 -3.35
C ASN A 488 17.71 32.11 -4.82
N PRO A 489 18.63 32.01 -5.81
CA PRO A 489 18.21 31.87 -7.19
C PRO A 489 17.40 30.58 -7.38
N ALA A 490 16.37 30.63 -8.24
CA ALA A 490 15.59 29.44 -8.53
C ALA A 490 16.49 28.34 -9.13
N PHE A 491 16.37 27.13 -8.58
CA PHE A 491 17.03 25.95 -9.12
C PHE A 491 16.06 25.27 -10.11
N ILE A 492 16.48 25.04 -11.34
CA ILE A 492 15.67 24.39 -12.37
C ILE A 492 16.53 23.32 -13.04
N VAL A 493 16.00 22.08 -13.06
CA VAL A 493 16.62 20.94 -13.73
C VAL A 493 15.60 20.27 -14.63
N GLU A 494 16.02 19.94 -15.85
CA GLU A 494 15.27 19.11 -16.79
C GLU A 494 16.08 17.84 -17.05
N ASP A 495 15.53 16.71 -16.66
CA ASP A 495 16.17 15.41 -16.76
C ASP A 495 15.30 14.44 -17.58
N THR A 496 15.93 13.49 -18.26
CA THR A 496 15.25 12.44 -19.02
C THR A 496 15.81 11.08 -18.63
N ALA A 497 14.92 10.15 -18.30
CA ALA A 497 15.24 8.76 -18.02
C ALA A 497 14.57 7.83 -19.02
N THR A 498 15.28 6.78 -19.43
CA THR A 498 14.74 5.73 -20.32
C THR A 498 14.99 4.36 -19.73
N SER A 499 13.93 3.59 -19.57
CA SER A 499 13.97 2.22 -19.09
C SER A 499 13.48 1.26 -20.17
N ASN A 500 14.12 0.09 -20.28
CA ASN A 500 13.80 -0.95 -21.25
C ASN A 500 13.77 -2.31 -20.58
N ALA A 501 12.91 -3.21 -21.04
CA ALA A 501 12.86 -4.57 -20.55
C ALA A 501 12.55 -5.56 -21.70
N LEU A 502 13.08 -6.76 -21.56
CA LEU A 502 12.84 -7.88 -22.47
C LEU A 502 12.65 -9.14 -21.65
N SER A 503 11.62 -9.92 -21.95
CA SER A 503 11.35 -11.20 -21.30
C SER A 503 11.09 -12.29 -22.34
N LEU A 504 11.59 -13.48 -22.09
CA LEU A 504 11.31 -14.69 -22.85
C LEU A 504 10.76 -15.74 -21.91
N THR A 505 9.51 -16.14 -22.15
CA THR A 505 8.80 -17.14 -21.35
C THR A 505 8.53 -18.37 -22.19
N TYR A 506 8.70 -19.55 -21.60
CA TYR A 506 8.39 -20.85 -22.19
C TYR A 506 7.41 -21.60 -21.31
N ASP A 507 6.23 -21.90 -21.83
CA ASP A 507 5.18 -22.66 -21.19
C ASP A 507 5.14 -24.07 -21.75
N GLN A 508 5.13 -25.09 -20.88
CA GLN A 508 5.07 -26.48 -21.26
C GLN A 508 4.12 -27.27 -20.37
N GLU A 509 3.17 -27.95 -20.99
CA GLU A 509 2.33 -28.97 -20.34
C GLU A 509 3.04 -30.35 -20.40
N ASP A 510 2.70 -31.21 -19.44
CA ASP A 510 3.25 -32.58 -19.34
C ASP A 510 4.80 -32.63 -19.39
N PHE A 511 5.46 -31.79 -18.60
CA PHE A 511 6.94 -31.72 -18.55
C PHE A 511 7.51 -32.67 -17.50
N TYR A 512 8.01 -33.83 -17.92
CA TYR A 512 8.51 -34.92 -17.07
C TYR A 512 7.45 -35.40 -16.05
N PHE A 513 7.55 -34.94 -14.79
CA PHE A 513 6.63 -35.27 -13.71
C PHE A 513 5.70 -34.12 -13.35
N LEU A 514 5.85 -32.96 -14.00
CA LEU A 514 5.02 -31.77 -13.78
C LEU A 514 3.89 -31.72 -14.79
N ASP A 515 2.68 -31.40 -14.32
CA ASP A 515 1.50 -31.22 -15.18
C ASP A 515 1.65 -29.96 -16.04
N LYS A 516 2.22 -28.91 -15.43
CA LYS A 516 2.54 -27.65 -16.11
C LYS A 516 3.81 -27.06 -15.54
N VAL A 517 4.64 -26.46 -16.39
CA VAL A 517 5.80 -25.67 -15.98
C VAL A 517 5.96 -24.45 -16.89
N GLN A 518 6.36 -23.36 -16.29
CA GLN A 518 6.74 -22.13 -16.96
C GLN A 518 8.17 -21.76 -16.56
N PHE A 519 8.97 -21.41 -17.55
CA PHE A 519 10.31 -20.85 -17.39
C PHE A 519 10.31 -19.45 -17.98
N SER A 520 10.81 -18.47 -17.26
CA SER A 520 10.96 -17.12 -17.76
C SER A 520 12.33 -16.55 -17.45
N LEU A 521 12.92 -15.90 -18.45
CA LEU A 521 14.16 -15.14 -18.33
C LEU A 521 13.89 -13.70 -18.75
N SER A 522 14.14 -12.77 -17.86
CA SER A 522 13.95 -11.35 -18.10
C SER A 522 15.25 -10.59 -17.94
N GLY A 523 15.46 -9.58 -18.78
CA GLY A 523 16.53 -8.59 -18.67
C GLY A 523 15.95 -7.18 -18.64
N SER A 524 16.51 -6.30 -17.84
CA SER A 524 16.08 -4.90 -17.75
C SER A 524 17.28 -3.95 -17.73
N LEU A 525 17.07 -2.79 -18.33
CA LEU A 525 17.93 -1.61 -18.22
C LEU A 525 17.03 -0.49 -17.69
N THR A 526 17.22 -0.08 -16.45
CA THR A 526 16.37 0.91 -15.82
C THR A 526 17.14 2.16 -15.44
N SER A 527 16.48 3.31 -15.51
CA SER A 527 17.03 4.60 -15.11
C SER A 527 16.03 5.33 -14.25
N ARG A 528 16.45 5.80 -13.06
CA ARG A 528 15.67 6.58 -12.10
C ARG A 528 16.33 7.93 -11.86
N LEU A 529 15.55 8.99 -12.00
CA LEU A 529 16.04 10.34 -11.70
C LEU A 529 16.10 10.57 -10.18
N PRO A 530 17.14 11.27 -9.68
CA PRO A 530 17.19 11.70 -8.28
C PRO A 530 16.00 12.60 -7.94
N THR A 531 15.41 12.40 -6.78
CA THR A 531 14.33 13.25 -6.29
C THR A 531 14.86 14.59 -5.78
N SER A 532 13.97 15.57 -5.65
CA SER A 532 14.35 16.87 -5.06
C SER A 532 14.86 16.75 -3.64
N THR A 533 14.33 15.81 -2.85
CA THR A 533 14.82 15.52 -1.50
C THR A 533 16.25 14.98 -1.54
N GLU A 534 16.54 14.01 -2.40
CA GLU A 534 17.89 13.46 -2.56
C GLU A 534 18.89 14.50 -3.00
N ARG A 535 18.49 15.45 -3.87
CA ARG A 535 19.36 16.53 -4.36
C ARG A 535 19.58 17.66 -3.35
N ASN A 536 18.50 18.14 -2.70
CA ASN A 536 18.47 19.46 -2.08
C ASN A 536 18.05 19.44 -0.60
N ALA A 537 18.00 18.27 0.06
CA ALA A 537 17.68 18.23 1.49
C ALA A 537 18.69 19.09 2.28
N LEU A 538 18.20 19.92 3.17
CA LEU A 538 19.00 20.70 4.12
C LEU A 538 18.13 21.00 5.34
N TRP A 539 17.84 19.96 6.14
CA TRP A 539 16.99 20.12 7.31
C TRP A 539 17.24 19.04 8.34
N GLU A 540 16.92 19.35 9.59
CA GLU A 540 16.78 18.35 10.63
C GLU A 540 15.54 17.53 10.37
N ASN A 541 15.70 16.20 10.30
CA ASN A 541 14.58 15.28 10.30
C ASN A 541 14.43 14.73 11.72
N ALA A 542 13.45 15.25 12.44
CA ALA A 542 13.19 14.86 13.83
C ALA A 542 12.88 13.36 13.95
N ALA A 543 12.20 12.81 12.96
CA ALA A 543 11.84 11.40 12.91
C ALA A 543 13.05 10.46 12.75
N LEU A 544 14.09 10.88 12.05
CA LEU A 544 15.35 10.15 11.92
C LEU A 544 16.39 10.58 13.00
N GLY A 545 16.16 11.72 13.66
CA GLY A 545 17.07 12.34 14.60
C GLY A 545 18.41 12.70 13.98
N ARG A 546 18.36 13.18 12.76
CA ARG A 546 19.53 13.50 11.95
C ARG A 546 19.31 14.75 11.14
N PHE A 547 20.38 15.50 10.94
CA PHE A 547 20.41 16.57 9.95
C PHE A 547 20.67 15.95 8.57
N ILE A 548 19.71 16.08 7.65
CA ILE A 548 19.78 15.49 6.30
C ILE A 548 20.35 16.51 5.32
N ILE A 549 21.34 16.10 4.54
CA ILE A 549 21.98 16.89 3.50
C ILE A 549 21.74 16.22 2.14
N GLY A 550 21.24 16.99 1.17
CA GLY A 550 21.11 16.55 -0.21
C GLY A 550 22.45 16.44 -0.91
N GLY A 551 22.58 15.48 -1.81
CA GLY A 551 23.85 15.19 -2.47
C GLY A 551 24.36 16.34 -3.37
N ASP A 552 23.46 17.14 -3.98
CA ASP A 552 23.88 18.28 -4.83
C ASP A 552 24.48 19.45 -4.02
N LEU A 553 24.27 19.47 -2.70
CA LEU A 553 24.74 20.58 -1.84
C LEU A 553 26.23 20.53 -1.51
N ASP A 554 26.89 19.40 -1.67
CA ASP A 554 28.35 19.29 -1.55
C ASP A 554 29.11 19.74 -2.82
N GLY A 555 28.38 20.12 -3.88
CA GLY A 555 28.90 20.67 -5.14
C GLY A 555 29.12 19.63 -6.23
N VAL A 556 28.73 18.38 -6.01
CA VAL A 556 28.74 17.30 -7.01
C VAL A 556 27.29 16.84 -7.25
N PRO A 557 26.63 17.22 -8.38
CA PRO A 557 25.27 16.83 -8.65
C PRO A 557 25.13 15.31 -8.71
N LEU A 558 24.07 14.79 -8.06
CA LEU A 558 23.71 13.38 -8.16
C LEU A 558 23.33 13.00 -9.60
N ASN A 559 23.85 11.89 -10.07
CA ASN A 559 23.49 11.30 -11.35
C ASN A 559 22.20 10.49 -11.24
N ALA A 560 21.59 10.17 -12.39
CA ALA A 560 20.51 9.20 -12.44
C ALA A 560 21.01 7.83 -11.97
N GLU A 561 20.19 7.11 -11.19
CA GLU A 561 20.45 5.68 -10.92
C GLU A 561 20.26 4.91 -12.22
N GLU A 562 21.24 4.14 -12.61
CA GLU A 562 21.18 3.25 -13.75
C GLU A 562 21.42 1.80 -13.30
N SER A 563 20.50 0.90 -13.65
CA SER A 563 20.57 -0.50 -13.26
C SER A 563 20.47 -1.43 -14.47
N GLN A 564 21.26 -2.49 -14.44
CA GLN A 564 21.15 -3.65 -15.33
C GLN A 564 20.66 -4.82 -14.49
N GLY A 565 19.45 -5.31 -14.81
CA GLY A 565 18.80 -6.41 -14.09
C GLY A 565 18.70 -7.68 -14.94
N ILE A 566 18.82 -8.83 -14.29
CA ILE A 566 18.46 -10.12 -14.84
C ILE A 566 17.64 -10.91 -13.82
N GLU A 567 16.56 -11.52 -14.29
CA GLU A 567 15.69 -12.36 -13.44
C GLU A 567 15.41 -13.68 -14.13
N PHE A 568 15.38 -14.74 -13.35
CA PHE A 568 14.92 -16.05 -13.79
C PHE A 568 13.78 -16.51 -12.89
N VAL A 569 12.65 -16.84 -13.49
CA VAL A 569 11.45 -17.34 -12.78
C VAL A 569 11.16 -18.75 -13.29
N ILE A 570 10.91 -19.66 -12.35
CA ILE A 570 10.34 -20.96 -12.62
C ILE A 570 9.07 -21.10 -11.80
N SER A 571 7.98 -21.48 -12.43
CA SER A 571 6.74 -21.85 -11.75
C SER A 571 6.15 -23.12 -12.35
N GLY A 572 5.37 -23.85 -11.57
CA GLY A 572 4.79 -25.08 -12.06
C GLY A 572 3.78 -25.70 -11.11
N GLN A 573 3.11 -26.72 -11.64
CA GLN A 573 2.07 -27.47 -10.94
C GLN A 573 2.29 -28.98 -11.10
N GLN A 574 2.06 -29.73 -10.05
CA GLN A 574 2.01 -31.19 -10.05
C GLN A 574 0.86 -31.67 -9.17
N GLY A 575 -0.23 -32.17 -9.77
CA GLY A 575 -1.41 -32.59 -9.04
C GLY A 575 -1.94 -31.47 -8.14
N ALA A 576 -1.89 -31.69 -6.85
CA ALA A 576 -2.32 -30.74 -5.82
C ALA A 576 -1.16 -29.84 -5.28
N SER A 577 -0.03 -29.78 -5.96
CA SER A 577 1.11 -28.96 -5.55
C SER A 577 1.36 -27.85 -6.58
N GLU A 578 1.59 -26.63 -6.12
CA GLU A 578 2.02 -25.49 -6.93
C GLU A 578 3.31 -24.92 -6.36
N PHE A 579 4.19 -24.43 -7.22
CA PHE A 579 5.43 -23.79 -6.78
C PHE A 579 5.81 -22.64 -7.69
N SER A 580 6.49 -21.68 -7.12
CA SER A 580 7.14 -20.58 -7.85
C SER A 580 8.47 -20.25 -7.18
N ALA A 581 9.50 -20.01 -7.98
CA ALA A 581 10.78 -19.53 -7.49
C ALA A 581 11.37 -18.51 -8.46
N THR A 582 11.91 -17.44 -7.90
CA THR A 582 12.53 -16.34 -8.62
C THR A 582 13.94 -16.12 -8.09
N THR A 583 14.91 -15.97 -8.97
CA THR A 583 16.23 -15.44 -8.63
C THR A 583 16.45 -14.15 -9.40
N TYR A 584 17.09 -13.19 -8.78
CA TYR A 584 17.33 -11.89 -9.38
C TYR A 584 18.73 -11.37 -9.05
N TYR A 585 19.24 -10.53 -9.94
CA TYR A 585 20.52 -9.84 -9.82
C TYR A 585 20.41 -8.48 -10.51
N TYR A 586 20.77 -7.41 -9.80
CA TYR A 586 20.77 -6.05 -10.29
C TYR A 586 22.12 -5.41 -10.02
N ASP A 587 22.72 -4.81 -11.04
CA ASP A 587 23.97 -4.08 -11.00
C ASP A 587 23.67 -2.60 -11.26
N PHE A 588 23.91 -1.76 -10.26
CA PHE A 588 23.69 -0.32 -10.30
C PHE A 588 25.03 0.40 -10.53
N SER A 589 25.08 1.25 -11.54
CA SER A 589 26.23 2.15 -11.73
C SER A 589 26.25 3.25 -10.67
N ASN A 590 25.07 3.80 -10.33
CA ASN A 590 24.89 4.88 -9.36
C ASN A 590 23.66 4.56 -8.51
N TYR A 591 23.84 4.03 -7.33
CA TYR A 591 22.76 3.80 -6.37
C TYR A 591 22.77 4.91 -5.33
N ILE A 592 21.68 5.64 -5.15
CA ILE A 592 21.57 6.77 -4.22
C ILE A 592 21.06 6.24 -2.87
N PHE A 593 21.79 6.48 -1.80
CA PHE A 593 21.36 6.09 -0.46
C PHE A 593 21.79 7.14 0.58
N LEU A 594 21.18 7.06 1.75
CA LEU A 594 21.49 7.95 2.88
C LEU A 594 22.62 7.33 3.69
N GLU A 595 23.76 8.01 3.75
CA GLU A 595 24.95 7.64 4.51
C GLU A 595 25.10 8.48 5.76
N ASP A 596 25.21 7.84 6.93
CA ASP A 596 25.49 8.53 8.18
C ASP A 596 26.92 9.06 8.22
N GLN A 597 27.06 10.35 8.47
CA GLN A 597 28.34 11.00 8.67
C GLN A 597 28.40 11.62 10.06
N PHE A 598 29.39 11.21 10.86
CA PHE A 598 29.64 11.84 12.16
C PHE A 598 30.42 13.16 11.97
N LEU A 599 29.79 14.15 11.34
CA LEU A 599 30.31 15.50 11.25
C LEU A 599 29.94 16.27 12.51
N SER A 600 30.89 16.43 13.45
CA SER A 600 30.79 17.29 14.64
C SER A 600 29.51 17.13 15.46
N PHE A 601 29.50 16.59 16.62
CA PHE A 601 28.48 16.62 17.71
C PHE A 601 26.99 16.50 17.35
N SER A 602 26.58 16.62 16.06
CA SER A 602 25.23 16.41 15.57
C SER A 602 25.23 15.25 14.56
N PRO A 603 24.37 14.25 14.74
CA PRO A 603 24.22 13.15 13.76
C PRO A 603 23.75 13.74 12.43
N THR A 604 24.56 13.56 11.41
CA THR A 604 24.29 14.08 10.06
C THR A 604 24.24 12.90 9.10
N ALA A 605 23.32 12.92 8.16
CA ALA A 605 23.27 11.95 7.06
C ALA A 605 23.23 12.68 5.71
N VAL A 606 23.95 12.16 4.74
CA VAL A 606 24.11 12.77 3.41
C VAL A 606 23.62 11.78 2.35
N PHE A 607 22.88 12.27 1.37
CA PHE A 607 22.60 11.47 0.19
C PHE A 607 23.86 11.35 -0.67
N VAL A 608 24.31 10.13 -0.85
CA VAL A 608 25.48 9.78 -1.66
C VAL A 608 25.08 8.80 -2.75
N GLU A 609 25.89 8.72 -3.81
CA GLU A 609 25.76 7.69 -4.84
C GLU A 609 27.00 6.78 -4.84
N ALA A 610 26.78 5.50 -5.06
CA ALA A 610 27.84 4.50 -5.25
C ALA A 610 27.40 3.40 -6.19
N PRO A 611 28.33 2.71 -6.89
CA PRO A 611 28.01 1.48 -7.57
C PRO A 611 27.55 0.42 -6.56
N ALA A 612 26.46 -0.28 -6.85
CA ALA A 612 25.88 -1.24 -5.91
C ALA A 612 25.33 -2.48 -6.60
N LEU A 613 25.42 -3.61 -5.91
CA LEU A 613 24.81 -4.88 -6.30
C LEU A 613 23.63 -5.21 -5.40
N PHE A 614 22.57 -5.77 -6.01
CA PHE A 614 21.46 -6.38 -5.29
C PHE A 614 21.17 -7.74 -5.90
N TRP A 615 21.05 -8.79 -5.06
CA TRP A 615 20.73 -10.13 -5.53
C TRP A 615 19.95 -10.90 -4.47
N GLY A 616 19.23 -11.90 -4.92
CA GLY A 616 18.47 -12.72 -3.99
C GLY A 616 17.60 -13.76 -4.66
N PHE A 617 16.78 -14.38 -3.84
CA PHE A 617 15.77 -15.31 -4.31
C PHE A 617 14.47 -15.18 -3.51
N GLU A 618 13.39 -15.57 -4.14
CA GLU A 618 12.04 -15.71 -3.59
C GLU A 618 11.53 -17.08 -3.98
N ALA A 619 10.90 -17.80 -3.07
CA ALA A 619 10.28 -19.08 -3.36
C ALA A 619 8.96 -19.22 -2.60
N GLU A 620 7.99 -19.82 -3.26
CA GLU A 620 6.70 -20.19 -2.70
C GLU A 620 6.34 -21.61 -3.13
N TRP A 621 5.81 -22.38 -2.21
CA TRP A 621 5.25 -23.69 -2.49
C TRP A 621 3.91 -23.83 -1.76
N ILE A 622 2.89 -24.24 -2.51
CA ILE A 622 1.54 -24.49 -1.99
C ILE A 622 1.20 -25.94 -2.22
N GLN A 623 0.73 -26.60 -1.18
CA GLN A 623 0.21 -27.96 -1.23
C GLN A 623 -1.26 -27.96 -0.81
N HIS A 624 -2.14 -28.25 -1.74
CA HIS A 624 -3.55 -28.48 -1.47
C HIS A 624 -3.73 -29.86 -0.82
N LEU A 625 -3.89 -29.89 0.51
CA LEU A 625 -4.06 -31.12 1.27
C LEU A 625 -5.51 -31.65 1.18
N ILE A 626 -6.48 -30.74 1.08
CA ILE A 626 -7.89 -31.00 0.80
C ILE A 626 -8.33 -30.00 -0.26
N GLN A 627 -8.93 -30.49 -1.33
CA GLN A 627 -9.50 -29.68 -2.40
C GLN A 627 -10.85 -30.28 -2.78
N GLU A 628 -11.88 -29.98 -1.99
CA GLU A 628 -13.26 -30.39 -2.22
C GLU A 628 -14.09 -29.15 -2.58
N LYS A 629 -15.26 -29.33 -3.19
CA LYS A 629 -16.11 -28.22 -3.65
C LYS A 629 -16.39 -27.16 -2.57
N ASP A 630 -16.52 -27.59 -1.32
CA ASP A 630 -16.92 -26.74 -0.20
C ASP A 630 -15.89 -26.71 0.95
N ARG A 631 -14.71 -27.31 0.76
CA ARG A 631 -13.64 -27.34 1.78
C ARG A 631 -12.27 -27.37 1.12
N THR A 632 -11.39 -26.50 1.59
CA THR A 632 -9.97 -26.53 1.23
C THR A 632 -9.10 -26.59 2.48
N LEU A 633 -7.95 -27.21 2.36
CA LEU A 633 -6.88 -27.16 3.35
C LEU A 633 -5.56 -27.00 2.60
N ASP A 634 -4.93 -25.86 2.73
CA ASP A 634 -3.72 -25.50 2.02
C ASP A 634 -2.56 -25.34 2.99
N LEU A 635 -1.43 -25.94 2.66
CA LEU A 635 -0.13 -25.67 3.27
C LEU A 635 0.69 -24.82 2.31
N LYS A 636 1.06 -23.60 2.74
CA LYS A 636 1.92 -22.70 2.01
C LYS A 636 3.28 -22.59 2.73
N ILE A 637 4.38 -22.64 1.98
CA ILE A 637 5.73 -22.39 2.49
C ILE A 637 6.36 -21.29 1.62
N ILE A 638 6.97 -20.31 2.26
CA ILE A 638 7.68 -19.23 1.59
C ILE A 638 9.13 -19.15 2.12
N ALA A 639 10.04 -18.76 1.24
CA ALA A 639 11.41 -18.44 1.62
C ALA A 639 11.89 -17.28 0.76
N ASP A 640 12.53 -16.29 1.36
CA ASP A 640 13.12 -15.17 0.65
C ASP A 640 14.44 -14.71 1.28
N LEU A 641 15.31 -14.22 0.43
CA LEU A 641 16.61 -13.67 0.76
C LEU A 641 16.89 -12.49 -0.17
N ALA A 642 17.21 -11.34 0.40
CA ALA A 642 17.79 -10.22 -0.33
C ALA A 642 19.19 -9.94 0.23
N ARG A 643 20.11 -9.56 -0.64
CA ARG A 643 21.46 -9.09 -0.30
C ARG A 643 21.79 -7.88 -1.15
N SER A 644 22.59 -7.00 -0.58
CA SER A 644 23.11 -5.82 -1.25
C SER A 644 24.59 -5.62 -0.93
N GLU A 645 25.29 -4.89 -1.79
CA GLU A 645 26.69 -4.56 -1.62
C GLU A 645 27.01 -3.23 -2.28
N ASN A 646 27.64 -2.32 -1.56
CA ASN A 646 28.29 -1.15 -2.10
C ASN A 646 29.66 -1.58 -2.64
N GLN A 647 29.84 -1.52 -3.96
CA GLN A 647 31.04 -2.05 -4.64
C GLN A 647 32.31 -1.23 -4.38
N ASP A 648 32.21 0.00 -3.87
CA ASP A 648 33.36 0.81 -3.51
C ASP A 648 33.95 0.43 -2.14
N THR A 649 33.08 -0.10 -1.25
CA THR A 649 33.48 -0.39 0.14
C THR A 649 33.42 -1.88 0.49
N ASP A 650 32.86 -2.74 -0.38
CA ASP A 650 32.53 -4.15 -0.13
C ASP A 650 31.64 -4.33 1.12
N GLN A 651 30.80 -3.31 1.44
CA GLN A 651 29.88 -3.32 2.59
C GLN A 651 28.42 -3.44 2.12
N PRO A 652 27.51 -4.04 2.90
CA PRO A 652 26.09 -4.04 2.58
C PRO A 652 25.51 -2.63 2.51
N ILE A 653 24.46 -2.43 1.72
CA ILE A 653 23.65 -1.20 1.81
C ILE A 653 22.79 -1.28 3.09
N PRO A 654 22.75 -0.23 3.91
CA PRO A 654 22.00 -0.23 5.18
C PRO A 654 20.53 -0.63 5.02
N ARG A 655 19.98 -1.35 6.03
CA ARG A 655 18.59 -1.82 6.11
C ARG A 655 18.18 -2.83 5.05
N THR A 656 19.12 -3.57 4.50
CA THR A 656 18.83 -4.74 3.66
C THR A 656 18.02 -5.78 4.46
N PRO A 657 16.88 -6.28 3.95
CA PRO A 657 16.00 -7.18 4.70
C PRO A 657 16.68 -8.44 5.21
N ALA A 658 16.31 -8.86 6.42
CA ALA A 658 16.69 -10.17 6.95
C ALA A 658 16.13 -11.30 6.08
N ALA A 659 16.86 -12.39 5.92
CA ALA A 659 16.34 -13.60 5.30
C ALA A 659 15.13 -14.13 6.08
N ARG A 660 14.13 -14.70 5.37
CA ARG A 660 12.91 -15.21 5.98
C ARG A 660 12.59 -16.62 5.50
N LEU A 661 12.07 -17.43 6.43
CA LEU A 661 11.40 -18.70 6.15
C LEU A 661 10.02 -18.65 6.81
N GLY A 662 8.97 -18.75 6.00
CA GLY A 662 7.60 -18.68 6.45
C GLY A 662 6.78 -19.91 6.07
N GLY A 663 5.67 -20.12 6.76
CA GLY A 663 4.69 -21.12 6.39
C GLY A 663 3.32 -20.85 7.00
N SER A 664 2.28 -21.22 6.27
CA SER A 664 0.91 -21.11 6.75
C SER A 664 0.10 -22.35 6.42
N LEU A 665 -0.81 -22.70 7.32
CA LEU A 665 -1.82 -23.71 7.13
C LEU A 665 -3.18 -23.04 7.17
N ARG A 666 -3.97 -23.14 6.09
CA ARG A 666 -5.28 -22.51 5.95
C ARG A 666 -6.35 -23.53 5.63
N TYR A 667 -7.38 -23.57 6.46
CA TYR A 667 -8.59 -24.35 6.23
C TYR A 667 -9.75 -23.42 5.95
N GLN A 668 -10.50 -23.70 4.90
CA GLN A 668 -11.67 -22.93 4.51
C GLN A 668 -12.87 -23.88 4.33
N SER A 669 -14.03 -23.41 4.78
CA SER A 669 -15.31 -24.07 4.54
C SER A 669 -16.43 -23.01 4.53
N PRO A 670 -17.67 -23.35 4.12
CA PRO A 670 -18.77 -22.38 4.09
C PRO A 670 -19.07 -21.72 5.44
N HIS A 671 -18.70 -22.37 6.55
CA HIS A 671 -19.05 -21.89 7.88
C HIS A 671 -17.86 -21.56 8.76
N TRP A 672 -16.68 -22.13 8.49
CA TRP A 672 -15.51 -22.02 9.34
C TRP A 672 -14.26 -21.85 8.50
N ASP A 673 -13.46 -20.86 8.87
CA ASP A 673 -12.09 -20.74 8.39
C ASP A 673 -11.14 -20.79 9.56
N PHE A 674 -9.97 -21.40 9.36
CA PHE A 674 -8.88 -21.41 10.32
C PHE A 674 -7.58 -21.13 9.59
N PHE A 675 -6.71 -20.37 10.22
CA PHE A 675 -5.33 -20.24 9.76
C PHE A 675 -4.35 -20.30 10.92
N LEU A 676 -3.17 -20.79 10.63
CA LEU A 676 -1.98 -20.76 11.47
C LEU A 676 -0.82 -20.34 10.57
N GLU A 677 -0.10 -19.31 10.95
CA GLU A 677 1.04 -18.77 10.20
C GLU A 677 2.24 -18.66 11.13
N ALA A 678 3.42 -19.01 10.63
CA ALA A 678 4.69 -18.83 11.33
C ALA A 678 5.72 -18.26 10.36
N ASN A 679 6.35 -17.14 10.72
CA ASN A 679 7.41 -16.51 9.97
C ASN A 679 8.64 -16.37 10.85
N HIS A 680 9.75 -16.98 10.45
CA HIS A 680 11.05 -16.85 11.08
C HIS A 680 11.93 -15.90 10.28
N TYR A 681 12.39 -14.84 10.95
CA TYR A 681 13.35 -13.89 10.41
C TYR A 681 14.72 -14.19 11.02
N PHE A 682 15.71 -14.42 10.16
CA PHE A 682 17.05 -14.74 10.60
C PHE A 682 17.77 -13.50 11.13
N ALA A 683 18.75 -13.70 12.01
CA ALA A 683 19.57 -12.60 12.51
C ALA A 683 20.32 -11.92 11.36
N VAL A 684 20.44 -10.60 11.48
CA VAL A 684 21.38 -9.80 10.68
C VAL A 684 22.53 -9.47 11.61
N THR A 685 23.68 -10.05 11.32
CA THR A 685 24.86 -10.00 12.21
C THR A 685 25.75 -8.79 11.90
N GLU A 686 26.82 -8.59 12.69
CA GLU A 686 27.81 -7.53 12.45
C GLU A 686 28.52 -7.67 11.08
N ASP A 687 28.60 -8.88 10.53
CA ASP A 687 29.16 -9.13 9.20
C ASP A 687 28.19 -8.79 8.05
N ASP A 688 26.91 -8.64 8.35
CA ASP A 688 25.83 -8.37 7.39
C ASP A 688 25.39 -6.89 7.38
N ILE A 689 26.07 -6.01 8.12
CA ILE A 689 25.73 -4.58 8.24
C ILE A 689 26.90 -3.68 7.85
N THR A 690 26.60 -2.43 7.53
CA THR A 690 27.62 -1.39 7.38
C THR A 690 27.99 -0.84 8.76
N PRO A 691 29.23 -1.01 9.22
CA PRO A 691 29.68 -0.51 10.51
C PRO A 691 29.42 1.01 10.66
N PHE A 692 29.00 1.42 11.86
CA PHE A 692 28.63 2.81 12.22
C PHE A 692 27.38 3.38 11.54
N GLN A 693 26.76 2.66 10.58
CA GLN A 693 25.54 3.09 9.93
C GLN A 693 24.30 2.52 10.62
N GLU A 694 24.41 1.32 11.14
CA GLU A 694 23.31 0.61 11.79
C GLU A 694 23.81 -0.42 12.83
N LEU A 695 22.91 -0.92 13.67
CA LEU A 695 23.16 -2.01 14.61
C LEU A 695 22.64 -3.34 14.06
N PRO A 696 23.22 -4.48 14.45
CA PRO A 696 22.72 -5.81 14.11
C PRO A 696 21.33 -6.04 14.71
N THR A 697 20.61 -7.03 14.18
CA THR A 697 19.27 -7.39 14.63
C THR A 697 19.19 -8.88 14.96
N GLU A 698 18.64 -9.22 16.12
CA GLU A 698 18.47 -10.60 16.54
C GLU A 698 17.41 -11.32 15.70
N ALA A 699 17.51 -12.65 15.60
CA ALA A 699 16.49 -13.47 14.96
C ALA A 699 15.23 -13.51 15.81
N TYR A 700 14.07 -13.52 15.14
CA TYR A 700 12.78 -13.67 15.82
C TYR A 700 11.79 -14.52 15.01
N THR A 701 10.76 -15.01 15.68
CA THR A 701 9.68 -15.77 15.04
C THR A 701 8.34 -15.17 15.43
N LEU A 702 7.54 -14.81 14.43
CA LEU A 702 6.16 -14.40 14.61
C LEU A 702 5.24 -15.59 14.32
N ILE A 703 4.34 -15.90 15.25
CA ILE A 703 3.28 -16.90 15.06
C ILE A 703 1.95 -16.19 15.19
N ASN A 704 1.12 -16.30 14.15
CA ASN A 704 -0.23 -15.76 14.10
C ASN A 704 -1.23 -16.90 13.89
N ALA A 705 -2.41 -16.80 14.48
CA ALA A 705 -3.48 -17.75 14.27
C ALA A 705 -4.83 -17.05 14.25
N GLY A 706 -5.82 -17.66 13.63
CA GLY A 706 -7.16 -17.11 13.68
C GLY A 706 -8.20 -18.08 13.20
N PHE A 707 -9.45 -17.73 13.48
CA PHE A 707 -10.60 -18.43 12.96
C PHE A 707 -11.72 -17.46 12.63
N SER A 708 -12.55 -17.83 11.67
CA SER A 708 -13.76 -17.10 11.32
C SER A 708 -14.96 -18.05 11.32
N TYR A 709 -16.09 -17.52 11.70
CA TYR A 709 -17.37 -18.25 11.73
C TYR A 709 -18.45 -17.51 10.95
N ARG A 710 -19.09 -18.22 10.01
CA ARG A 710 -20.27 -17.77 9.25
C ARG A 710 -21.49 -18.59 9.64
N PRO A 711 -22.53 -17.99 10.26
CA PRO A 711 -23.73 -18.71 10.68
C PRO A 711 -24.46 -19.34 9.49
N ARG A 712 -25.08 -20.52 9.73
CA ARG A 712 -25.95 -21.15 8.75
C ARG A 712 -27.26 -20.38 8.62
N ASN A 713 -27.75 -20.22 7.40
CA ASN A 713 -29.03 -19.57 7.08
C ASN A 713 -29.07 -18.07 7.43
N ASP A 714 -27.94 -17.40 7.44
CA ASP A 714 -27.90 -15.94 7.55
C ASP A 714 -27.99 -15.31 6.16
N PRO A 715 -29.08 -14.59 5.83
CA PRO A 715 -29.22 -13.94 4.53
C PRO A 715 -28.27 -12.74 4.37
N GLY A 716 -27.58 -12.33 5.44
CA GLY A 716 -26.72 -11.16 5.46
C GLY A 716 -25.23 -11.48 5.52
N ASN A 717 -24.80 -12.74 5.26
CA ASN A 717 -23.38 -13.14 5.28
C ASN A 717 -22.59 -12.58 6.48
N LEU A 718 -23.16 -12.73 7.68
CA LEU A 718 -22.48 -12.34 8.91
C LEU A 718 -21.23 -13.19 9.13
N GLN A 719 -20.09 -12.57 9.42
CA GLN A 719 -18.84 -13.25 9.75
C GLN A 719 -18.28 -12.68 11.05
N LEU A 720 -18.01 -13.56 12.01
CA LEU A 720 -17.23 -13.25 13.22
C LEU A 720 -15.83 -13.83 13.04
N SER A 721 -14.80 -12.99 13.12
CA SER A 721 -13.40 -13.38 13.03
C SER A 721 -12.66 -13.06 14.33
N ILE A 722 -11.82 -13.97 14.80
CA ILE A 722 -10.92 -13.76 15.93
C ILE A 722 -9.50 -14.10 15.46
N ARG A 723 -8.56 -13.18 15.69
CA ARG A 723 -7.16 -13.36 15.34
C ARG A 723 -6.29 -13.18 16.59
N PHE A 724 -5.23 -13.94 16.66
CA PHE A 724 -4.17 -13.84 17.65
C PHE A 724 -2.89 -13.52 16.93
N ASN A 725 -2.33 -12.35 17.23
CA ASN A 725 -1.09 -11.86 16.64
C ASN A 725 0.05 -12.05 17.64
N ASN A 726 1.24 -12.38 17.13
CA ASN A 726 2.46 -12.57 17.91
C ASN A 726 2.23 -13.48 19.15
N LEU A 727 1.75 -14.72 18.91
CA LEU A 727 1.43 -15.69 19.97
C LEU A 727 2.58 -16.00 20.94
N LEU A 728 3.83 -15.78 20.51
CA LEU A 728 5.01 -15.99 21.32
C LEU A 728 5.40 -14.78 22.17
N ASP A 729 4.69 -13.64 22.00
CA ASP A 729 5.07 -12.35 22.57
C ASP A 729 6.56 -12.01 22.30
N ALA A 730 6.99 -12.30 21.05
CA ALA A 730 8.37 -12.11 20.62
C ALA A 730 8.70 -10.62 20.48
N ASP A 731 9.89 -10.21 20.94
CA ASP A 731 10.46 -8.88 20.66
C ASP A 731 10.89 -8.84 19.20
N ALA A 732 9.95 -8.53 18.33
CA ALA A 732 10.13 -8.51 16.88
C ALA A 732 10.60 -7.11 16.44
N ARG A 733 11.74 -7.07 15.74
CA ARG A 733 12.35 -5.83 15.26
C ARG A 733 12.72 -5.99 13.79
N SER A 734 11.96 -5.35 12.91
CA SER A 734 12.25 -5.40 11.47
C SER A 734 13.58 -4.72 11.18
N HIS A 735 14.54 -5.46 10.58
CA HIS A 735 15.83 -4.89 10.24
C HIS A 735 15.74 -3.71 9.25
N THR A 736 14.71 -3.69 8.44
CA THR A 736 14.41 -2.62 7.48
C THR A 736 13.91 -1.33 8.12
N SER A 737 13.54 -1.35 9.43
CA SER A 737 13.04 -0.16 10.12
C SER A 737 14.18 0.78 10.54
N PHE A 738 14.02 2.07 10.26
CA PHE A 738 14.86 3.11 10.86
C PHE A 738 14.77 3.17 12.40
N ARG A 739 13.69 2.58 12.94
CA ARG A 739 13.36 2.60 14.37
C ARG A 739 13.57 1.25 15.06
N LYS A 740 14.19 0.26 14.39
CA LYS A 740 14.36 -1.11 14.90
C LYS A 740 14.95 -1.19 16.31
N ASP A 741 15.86 -0.27 16.62
CA ASP A 741 16.56 -0.27 17.91
C ASP A 741 15.80 0.45 19.03
N THR A 742 14.73 1.21 18.68
CA THR A 742 13.97 2.05 19.62
C THR A 742 12.46 1.79 19.59
N SER A 743 11.94 1.06 18.59
CA SER A 743 10.52 0.82 18.39
C SER A 743 10.29 -0.63 17.92
N PRO A 744 10.06 -1.59 18.84
CA PRO A 744 9.70 -2.95 18.48
C PRO A 744 8.28 -3.00 17.90
N GLN A 745 7.98 -4.08 17.18
CA GLN A 745 6.62 -4.38 16.75
C GLN A 745 5.71 -4.71 17.94
N PRO A 746 4.38 -4.63 17.80
CA PRO A 746 3.45 -4.95 18.87
C PRO A 746 3.67 -6.35 19.46
N GLY A 747 3.53 -6.47 20.78
CA GLY A 747 3.55 -7.74 21.49
C GLY A 747 2.35 -8.64 21.17
N PHE A 748 2.07 -9.61 22.03
CA PHE A 748 0.89 -10.45 21.90
C PHE A 748 -0.39 -9.63 21.87
N GLY A 749 -1.28 -9.95 20.91
CA GLY A 749 -2.57 -9.29 20.79
C GLY A 749 -3.67 -10.16 20.23
N THR A 750 -4.91 -9.76 20.52
CA THR A 750 -6.12 -10.40 20.01
C THR A 750 -6.96 -9.37 19.27
N SER A 751 -7.38 -9.69 18.04
CA SER A 751 -8.33 -8.89 17.27
C SER A 751 -9.65 -9.65 17.13
N ILE A 752 -10.76 -8.93 17.22
CA ILE A 752 -12.12 -9.47 17.04
C ILE A 752 -12.82 -8.56 16.03
N ASP A 753 -13.22 -9.14 14.90
CA ASP A 753 -13.91 -8.44 13.82
C ASP A 753 -15.28 -9.03 13.56
N LEU A 754 -16.29 -8.21 13.44
CA LEU A 754 -17.62 -8.55 12.98
C LEU A 754 -17.86 -7.91 11.62
N ARG A 755 -18.05 -8.73 10.60
CA ARG A 755 -18.37 -8.30 9.23
C ARG A 755 -19.79 -8.68 8.87
N TYR A 756 -20.40 -7.86 8.06
CA TYR A 756 -21.74 -8.07 7.54
C TYR A 756 -21.82 -7.59 6.09
N GLN A 757 -22.36 -8.43 5.22
CA GLN A 757 -22.60 -8.07 3.82
C GLN A 757 -24.04 -8.50 3.45
N PHE A 758 -24.76 -7.60 2.85
CA PHE A 758 -26.18 -7.83 2.50
C PHE A 758 -26.45 -7.39 1.06
#